data_e0d5f77d777910dc36e403c3f2596844
#
_entry.id   e0d5f77d777910dc36e403c3f2596844
#
_cell.length_a   1.000
_cell.length_b   1.000
_cell.length_c   1.000
_cell.angle_alpha   90.00
_cell.angle_beta   90.00
_cell.angle_gamma   90.00
#
_symmetry.space_group_name_H-M   'P 1'
#
loop_
_entity.id
_entity.type
_entity.pdbx_description
1 polymer ?
#
loop_
_entity_poly.entity_id
_entity_poly.type
_entity_poly.pdbx_seq_one_letter_code
_entity_poly.pdbx_strand_id
1 'polypeptide(L)'
;MLQSTIDKATGFEKRFENIGTVVYENSTLASKGIAKEIAALINVKQAQKQPCILGLATGSSPKGLYAELVRLHKEEGLSFKNVVSFNLDEYYPMEPDSVNSYVRFMQEQLFNHIDILKENCHVPDGTLSKEAIRDYCDQYEAKIEALGGVDLQILGIGGNGHVGFNESGSLQNSKTRLVALDHITRVAASGDFSGLENTPRTAITLGVKKIMDAKRVILMAWGESKSNIIKASVEDEVTSLVPASYLQEHRNATFILDQAAASKLTRINTPWLVEKIIWTEQLIRKAVLSLALHLKKPILMLTDADYIENGMSDLLADSGPAYDINILIFNKLQNTITGWPGGKPNADDGKRPERAEPAKKRVLIFSPHPDDDIISMGGTFKRLHEQGHEVHVGYQTSGNIAVADDEALRFASFVCDYNDKFGIENTEAENIYKKAANFLKNKKSSEIDTPEVRYIKGLIRKGEARATCHFVGIPDSQIHFMELPFYETGAIKKNPIGIADIQITSDLIEKIKPHQIYAAGDLADPHGTHRVCLDTVFAAVKELKPKKFMNDCWVWLYRGAWQEWGIDEIEMAVPMGPDQVLEKRKGIFKHQSQKDGIVFQGADSREFWQRAEDRNKETAGFYDALGLAHYAAMEAFVRWKY
;
A
#
# COMPACT_ATOMS: atom_id res chain seq x y z
N MET A 1 -0.09 21.88 -22.11
CA MET A 1 0.56 20.54 -22.09
C MET A 1 -0.34 19.45 -21.49
N LEU A 2 -1.21 19.74 -20.52
CA LEU A 2 -2.26 18.81 -20.06
C LEU A 2 -3.29 18.49 -21.16
N GLN A 3 -3.64 19.49 -21.99
CA GLN A 3 -4.51 19.32 -23.17
C GLN A 3 -3.97 18.26 -24.15
N SER A 4 -2.65 18.18 -24.34
CA SER A 4 -2.03 17.25 -25.30
C SER A 4 -1.98 15.79 -24.84
N THR A 5 -2.19 15.53 -23.55
CA THR A 5 -2.27 14.16 -23.01
C THR A 5 -3.73 13.68 -22.94
N ILE A 6 -4.67 14.60 -22.78
CA ILE A 6 -6.12 14.34 -22.80
C ILE A 6 -6.61 14.13 -24.25
N ASP A 7 -6.04 14.88 -25.23
CA ASP A 7 -6.43 14.78 -26.66
C ASP A 7 -5.93 13.51 -27.38
N LYS A 8 -5.15 12.67 -26.69
CA LYS A 8 -4.72 11.37 -27.22
C LYS A 8 -5.60 10.19 -26.79
N ALA A 9 -6.71 10.43 -26.08
CA ALA A 9 -7.71 9.40 -25.89
C ALA A 9 -8.33 9.08 -27.27
N THR A 10 -7.79 8.08 -27.94
CA THR A 10 -8.31 7.57 -29.20
C THR A 10 -9.68 6.94 -28.93
N GLY A 11 -10.57 6.87 -29.91
CA GLY A 11 -11.92 6.33 -29.74
C GLY A 11 -12.01 4.91 -29.18
N PHE A 12 -10.90 4.19 -29.12
CA PHE A 12 -10.78 2.85 -28.53
C PHE A 12 -10.74 2.86 -27.01
N GLU A 13 -10.09 3.85 -26.37
CA GLU A 13 -10.02 3.96 -24.89
C GLU A 13 -11.41 4.18 -24.30
N LYS A 14 -12.28 4.90 -25.00
CA LYS A 14 -13.69 5.10 -24.62
C LYS A 14 -14.55 3.82 -24.66
N ARG A 15 -14.03 2.72 -25.19
CA ARG A 15 -14.76 1.46 -25.25
C ARG A 15 -14.98 0.82 -23.88
N PHE A 16 -14.03 1.02 -22.96
CA PHE A 16 -14.06 0.43 -21.62
C PHE A 16 -14.13 1.50 -20.54
N GLU A 17 -13.51 2.66 -20.73
CA GLU A 17 -13.49 3.74 -19.75
C GLU A 17 -14.66 4.70 -19.99
N ASN A 18 -15.60 4.74 -19.05
CA ASN A 18 -16.80 5.57 -19.11
C ASN A 18 -16.54 7.02 -18.65
N ILE A 19 -15.32 7.33 -18.21
CA ILE A 19 -14.89 8.64 -17.74
C ILE A 19 -13.43 8.90 -18.13
N GLY A 20 -13.08 10.16 -18.39
CA GLY A 20 -11.70 10.56 -18.71
C GLY A 20 -10.74 10.19 -17.58
N THR A 21 -9.70 9.39 -17.92
CA THR A 21 -8.74 8.88 -16.95
C THR A 21 -7.31 9.14 -17.45
N VAL A 22 -6.49 9.79 -16.61
CA VAL A 22 -5.10 10.11 -16.90
C VAL A 22 -4.21 9.33 -15.95
N VAL A 23 -3.25 8.58 -16.50
CA VAL A 23 -2.31 7.77 -15.72
C VAL A 23 -0.91 8.38 -15.79
N TYR A 24 -0.36 8.68 -14.62
CA TYR A 24 1.01 9.15 -14.46
C TYR A 24 1.93 8.01 -14.01
N GLU A 25 3.22 8.15 -14.28
CA GLU A 25 4.22 7.19 -13.81
C GLU A 25 4.18 6.98 -12.29
N ASN A 26 3.98 8.06 -11.54
CA ASN A 26 3.90 8.02 -10.08
C ASN A 26 3.05 9.19 -9.53
N SER A 27 2.68 9.08 -8.25
CA SER A 27 1.86 10.06 -7.54
C SER A 27 2.49 11.46 -7.45
N THR A 28 3.82 11.55 -7.45
CA THR A 28 4.53 12.84 -7.40
C THR A 28 4.32 13.63 -8.69
N LEU A 29 4.48 12.99 -9.85
CA LEU A 29 4.24 13.63 -11.14
C LEU A 29 2.77 14.00 -11.32
N ALA A 30 1.87 13.14 -10.88
CA ALA A 30 0.43 13.39 -10.89
C ALA A 30 0.08 14.61 -10.03
N SER A 31 0.58 14.68 -8.79
CA SER A 31 0.37 15.81 -7.87
C SER A 31 0.85 17.14 -8.46
N LYS A 32 2.02 17.15 -9.11
CA LYS A 32 2.53 18.33 -9.83
C LYS A 32 1.62 18.74 -11.00
N GLY A 33 1.07 17.79 -11.73
CA GLY A 33 0.12 18.05 -12.80
C GLY A 33 -1.14 18.74 -12.30
N ILE A 34 -1.74 18.20 -11.23
CA ILE A 34 -2.95 18.76 -10.60
C ILE A 34 -2.66 20.16 -10.02
N ALA A 35 -1.52 20.33 -9.33
CA ALA A 35 -1.14 21.64 -8.76
C ALA A 35 -1.02 22.74 -9.83
N LYS A 36 -0.48 22.41 -11.01
CA LYS A 36 -0.42 23.33 -12.15
C LYS A 36 -1.81 23.71 -12.67
N GLU A 37 -2.76 22.76 -12.74
CA GLU A 37 -4.14 23.05 -13.14
C GLU A 37 -4.81 24.00 -12.15
N ILE A 38 -4.66 23.76 -10.84
CA ILE A 38 -5.18 24.63 -9.78
C ILE A 38 -4.54 26.02 -9.85
N ALA A 39 -3.22 26.12 -10.00
CA ALA A 39 -2.51 27.39 -10.09
C ALA A 39 -2.97 28.20 -11.29
N ALA A 40 -3.16 27.57 -12.46
CA ALA A 40 -3.68 28.22 -13.64
C ALA A 40 -5.11 28.76 -13.41
N LEU A 41 -5.98 27.99 -12.76
CA LEU A 41 -7.34 28.41 -12.41
C LEU A 41 -7.33 29.62 -11.46
N ILE A 42 -6.51 29.59 -10.40
CA ILE A 42 -6.36 30.70 -9.44
C ILE A 42 -5.95 31.96 -10.18
N ASN A 43 -4.93 31.90 -11.05
CA ASN A 43 -4.42 33.03 -11.79
C ASN A 43 -5.46 33.63 -12.77
N VAL A 44 -6.23 32.78 -13.47
CA VAL A 44 -7.32 33.21 -14.36
C VAL A 44 -8.40 33.96 -13.57
N LYS A 45 -8.82 33.39 -12.43
CA LYS A 45 -9.83 34.03 -11.56
C LYS A 45 -9.31 35.36 -10.97
N GLN A 46 -8.05 35.40 -10.58
CA GLN A 46 -7.42 36.62 -10.07
C GLN A 46 -7.37 37.73 -11.14
N ALA A 47 -7.00 37.39 -12.36
CA ALA A 47 -7.01 38.33 -13.48
C ALA A 47 -8.41 38.89 -13.78
N GLN A 48 -9.45 38.07 -13.55
CA GLN A 48 -10.87 38.44 -13.67
C GLN A 48 -11.41 39.18 -12.44
N LYS A 49 -10.60 39.36 -11.39
CA LYS A 49 -11.02 39.92 -10.08
C LYS A 49 -12.18 39.12 -9.45
N GLN A 50 -12.18 37.81 -9.62
CA GLN A 50 -13.18 36.88 -9.10
C GLN A 50 -12.55 35.96 -8.02
N PRO A 51 -13.34 35.54 -7.04
CA PRO A 51 -12.90 34.48 -6.13
C PRO A 51 -12.74 33.15 -6.89
N CYS A 52 -11.74 32.39 -6.50
CA CYS A 52 -11.53 31.01 -6.93
C CYS A 52 -12.04 30.07 -5.84
N ILE A 53 -13.12 29.34 -6.12
CA ILE A 53 -13.77 28.46 -5.13
C ILE A 53 -13.23 27.05 -5.29
N LEU A 54 -12.46 26.59 -4.30
CA LEU A 54 -11.84 25.27 -4.30
C LEU A 54 -12.52 24.33 -3.30
N GLY A 55 -12.94 23.17 -3.79
CA GLY A 55 -13.34 22.05 -2.94
C GLY A 55 -12.13 21.18 -2.60
N LEU A 56 -11.79 21.03 -1.33
CA LEU A 56 -10.57 20.35 -0.88
C LEU A 56 -10.88 19.06 -0.14
N ALA A 57 -10.00 18.07 -0.31
CA ALA A 57 -10.06 16.77 0.37
C ALA A 57 -8.97 16.67 1.45
N THR A 58 -9.15 15.74 2.37
CA THR A 58 -8.16 15.38 3.39
C THR A 58 -7.64 13.96 3.17
N GLY A 59 -6.81 13.47 4.07
CA GLY A 59 -6.23 12.13 4.00
C GLY A 59 -4.87 12.07 3.31
N SER A 60 -4.41 10.87 2.95
CA SER A 60 -3.06 10.66 2.41
C SER A 60 -2.90 11.12 0.96
N SER A 61 -3.94 10.99 0.13
CA SER A 61 -3.86 11.26 -1.31
C SER A 61 -3.49 12.72 -1.66
N PRO A 62 -4.07 13.76 -1.03
CA PRO A 62 -3.79 15.14 -1.41
C PRO A 62 -2.51 15.73 -0.83
N LYS A 63 -1.78 15.04 0.06
CA LYS A 63 -0.56 15.59 0.72
C LYS A 63 0.50 16.05 -0.29
N GLY A 64 0.77 15.26 -1.32
CA GLY A 64 1.72 15.61 -2.38
C GLY A 64 1.28 16.82 -3.20
N LEU A 65 -0.03 16.92 -3.46
CA LEU A 65 -0.63 18.10 -4.12
C LEU A 65 -0.46 19.37 -3.26
N TYR A 66 -0.77 19.29 -1.96
CA TYR A 66 -0.64 20.45 -1.07
C TYR A 66 0.82 20.89 -0.90
N ALA A 67 1.75 19.94 -0.79
CA ALA A 67 3.17 20.26 -0.76
C ALA A 67 3.62 20.99 -2.03
N GLU A 68 3.14 20.60 -3.21
CA GLU A 68 3.47 21.29 -4.47
C GLU A 68 2.79 22.66 -4.57
N LEU A 69 1.55 22.83 -4.10
CA LEU A 69 0.90 24.15 -4.03
C LEU A 69 1.65 25.12 -3.09
N VAL A 70 2.12 24.63 -1.95
CA VAL A 70 2.99 25.39 -1.02
C VAL A 70 4.30 25.77 -1.70
N ARG A 71 4.92 24.87 -2.45
CA ARG A 71 6.13 25.16 -3.22
C ARG A 71 5.88 26.25 -4.26
N LEU A 72 4.80 26.12 -5.05
CA LEU A 72 4.41 27.12 -6.05
C LEU A 72 4.19 28.50 -5.41
N HIS A 73 3.58 28.55 -4.22
CA HIS A 73 3.42 29.81 -3.47
C HIS A 73 4.76 30.41 -3.07
N LYS A 74 5.62 29.63 -2.43
CA LYS A 74 6.89 30.10 -1.85
C LYS A 74 7.97 30.41 -2.90
N GLU A 75 8.04 29.61 -3.96
CA GLU A 75 9.12 29.67 -4.93
C GLU A 75 8.72 30.39 -6.25
N GLU A 76 7.43 30.28 -6.63
CA GLU A 76 6.94 30.83 -7.91
C GLU A 76 5.94 31.98 -7.72
N GLY A 77 5.64 32.39 -6.48
CA GLY A 77 4.82 33.54 -6.16
C GLY A 77 3.31 33.35 -6.40
N LEU A 78 2.80 32.12 -6.44
CA LEU A 78 1.36 31.85 -6.54
C LEU A 78 0.64 32.45 -5.32
N SER A 79 -0.32 33.38 -5.52
CA SER A 79 -1.10 33.96 -4.42
C SER A 79 -2.45 33.29 -4.27
N PHE A 80 -2.84 33.03 -3.03
CA PHE A 80 -4.12 32.42 -2.66
C PHE A 80 -5.12 33.45 -2.07
N LYS A 81 -4.83 34.74 -2.14
CA LYS A 81 -5.69 35.78 -1.56
C LYS A 81 -7.10 35.86 -2.14
N ASN A 82 -7.28 35.43 -3.39
CA ASN A 82 -8.59 35.33 -4.04
C ASN A 82 -9.23 33.92 -3.90
N VAL A 83 -8.62 33.01 -3.14
CA VAL A 83 -9.14 31.66 -2.96
C VAL A 83 -10.11 31.61 -1.78
N VAL A 84 -11.24 30.90 -1.97
CA VAL A 84 -12.14 30.47 -0.91
C VAL A 84 -12.19 28.96 -0.96
N SER A 85 -11.90 28.28 0.14
CA SER A 85 -11.86 26.82 0.20
C SER A 85 -13.01 26.24 1.01
N PHE A 86 -13.54 25.10 0.52
CA PHE A 86 -14.53 24.29 1.23
C PHE A 86 -14.01 22.85 1.29
N ASN A 87 -13.84 22.33 2.52
CA ASN A 87 -13.50 20.92 2.69
C ASN A 87 -14.75 20.04 2.60
N LEU A 88 -14.54 18.78 2.18
CA LEU A 88 -15.61 17.82 1.98
C LEU A 88 -16.27 17.38 3.29
N ASP A 89 -15.50 17.24 4.34
CA ASP A 89 -15.93 16.50 5.52
C ASP A 89 -15.12 16.84 6.78
N GLU A 90 -15.61 16.36 7.92
CA GLU A 90 -14.94 16.26 9.21
C GLU A 90 -15.55 15.12 10.02
N TYR A 91 -14.75 14.44 10.81
CA TYR A 91 -15.23 13.48 11.80
C TYR A 91 -16.16 14.13 12.82
N TYR A 92 -17.10 13.35 13.36
CA TYR A 92 -18.04 13.86 14.35
C TYR A 92 -18.25 12.86 15.51
N PRO A 93 -18.17 13.29 16.80
CA PRO A 93 -17.69 14.62 17.22
C PRO A 93 -16.17 14.77 17.02
N MET A 94 -15.68 16.00 16.79
CA MET A 94 -14.26 16.28 16.62
C MET A 94 -13.91 17.70 17.06
N GLU A 95 -12.92 17.82 17.95
CA GLU A 95 -12.36 19.12 18.35
C GLU A 95 -11.34 19.59 17.33
N PRO A 96 -11.31 20.88 16.95
CA PRO A 96 -10.43 21.41 15.90
C PRO A 96 -8.93 21.27 16.20
N ASP A 97 -8.53 21.22 17.46
CA ASP A 97 -7.15 21.06 17.92
C ASP A 97 -6.71 19.60 18.03
N SER A 98 -7.64 18.66 17.88
CA SER A 98 -7.34 17.23 17.84
C SER A 98 -6.35 16.92 16.72
N VAL A 99 -5.40 16.02 16.96
CA VAL A 99 -4.41 15.59 15.97
C VAL A 99 -5.02 14.93 14.74
N ASN A 100 -6.25 14.41 14.87
CA ASN A 100 -6.98 13.73 13.81
C ASN A 100 -8.06 14.61 13.16
N SER A 101 -8.21 15.87 13.61
CA SER A 101 -9.13 16.82 13.02
C SER A 101 -8.69 17.23 11.61
N TYR A 102 -9.63 17.34 10.70
CA TYR A 102 -9.38 17.84 9.36
C TYR A 102 -9.12 19.35 9.33
N VAL A 103 -9.61 20.09 10.32
CA VAL A 103 -9.21 21.50 10.53
C VAL A 103 -7.71 21.58 10.74
N ARG A 104 -7.18 20.80 11.68
CA ARG A 104 -5.74 20.77 11.96
C ARG A 104 -4.93 20.23 10.79
N PHE A 105 -5.41 19.17 10.13
CA PHE A 105 -4.79 18.62 8.92
C PHE A 105 -4.60 19.71 7.86
N MET A 106 -5.64 20.49 7.56
CA MET A 106 -5.57 21.53 6.54
C MET A 106 -4.65 22.68 6.95
N GLN A 107 -4.62 23.04 8.22
CA GLN A 107 -3.68 24.02 8.76
C GLN A 107 -2.23 23.56 8.58
N GLU A 108 -1.92 22.33 8.97
CA GLU A 108 -0.57 21.76 8.90
C GLU A 108 -0.10 21.46 7.47
N GLN A 109 -0.99 21.07 6.57
CA GLN A 109 -0.61 20.65 5.22
C GLN A 109 -0.66 21.79 4.20
N LEU A 110 -1.50 22.82 4.40
CA LEU A 110 -1.71 23.88 3.41
C LEU A 110 -1.86 25.27 4.03
N PHE A 111 -2.88 25.54 4.86
CA PHE A 111 -3.32 26.91 5.16
C PHE A 111 -2.26 27.74 5.88
N ASN A 112 -1.48 27.17 6.79
CA ASN A 112 -0.41 27.89 7.50
C ASN A 112 0.82 28.22 6.61
N HIS A 113 0.86 27.72 5.39
CA HIS A 113 2.01 27.82 4.50
C HIS A 113 1.77 28.70 3.28
N ILE A 114 0.55 29.24 3.10
CA ILE A 114 0.11 30.07 1.97
C ILE A 114 -0.59 31.33 2.47
N ASP A 115 -0.86 32.28 1.57
CA ASP A 115 -1.46 33.58 1.89
C ASP A 115 -3.01 33.61 1.78
N ILE A 116 -3.67 32.46 1.94
CA ILE A 116 -5.14 32.38 2.00
C ILE A 116 -5.68 33.13 3.24
N LEU A 117 -6.79 33.85 3.10
CA LEU A 117 -7.44 34.52 4.23
C LEU A 117 -8.15 33.49 5.13
N LYS A 118 -8.00 33.62 6.45
CA LYS A 118 -8.59 32.66 7.42
C LYS A 118 -10.11 32.54 7.29
N GLU A 119 -10.79 33.65 7.05
CA GLU A 119 -12.25 33.71 6.83
C GLU A 119 -12.71 32.99 5.57
N ASN A 120 -11.79 32.69 4.68
CA ASN A 120 -12.04 31.96 3.43
C ASN A 120 -11.76 30.46 3.54
N CYS A 121 -11.33 29.97 4.70
CA CYS A 121 -11.06 28.55 4.94
C CYS A 121 -12.26 27.92 5.65
N HIS A 122 -13.01 27.06 4.94
CA HIS A 122 -14.19 26.39 5.49
C HIS A 122 -13.97 24.89 5.58
N VAL A 123 -13.97 24.38 6.81
CA VAL A 123 -14.00 22.94 7.12
C VAL A 123 -15.28 22.69 7.93
N PRO A 124 -16.02 21.59 7.73
CA PRO A 124 -17.20 21.31 8.54
C PRO A 124 -16.89 21.29 10.04
N ASP A 125 -17.82 21.82 10.84
CA ASP A 125 -17.63 21.98 12.28
C ASP A 125 -18.04 20.70 13.04
N GLY A 126 -17.05 19.97 13.56
CA GLY A 126 -17.24 18.73 14.33
C GLY A 126 -17.67 18.94 15.79
N THR A 127 -17.80 20.20 16.26
CA THR A 127 -18.12 20.51 17.69
C THR A 127 -19.61 20.78 17.94
N LEU A 128 -20.40 20.83 16.88
CA LEU A 128 -21.82 21.20 16.94
C LEU A 128 -22.65 20.20 17.76
N SER A 129 -23.74 20.66 18.37
CA SER A 129 -24.77 19.74 18.91
C SER A 129 -25.49 19.02 17.75
N LYS A 130 -25.97 17.79 17.99
CA LYS A 130 -26.65 17.00 16.94
C LYS A 130 -27.84 17.72 16.32
N GLU A 131 -28.55 18.51 17.12
CA GLU A 131 -29.71 19.28 16.71
C GLU A 131 -29.36 20.41 15.74
N ALA A 132 -28.17 21.00 15.89
CA ALA A 132 -27.70 22.11 15.06
C ALA A 132 -27.12 21.63 13.70
N ILE A 133 -26.72 20.37 13.57
CA ILE A 133 -25.99 19.88 12.39
C ILE A 133 -26.80 20.09 11.11
N ARG A 134 -28.11 19.83 11.13
CA ARG A 134 -28.95 19.93 9.92
C ARG A 134 -28.94 21.37 9.38
N ASP A 135 -29.24 22.32 10.24
CA ASP A 135 -29.29 23.75 9.84
C ASP A 135 -27.92 24.23 9.40
N TYR A 136 -26.85 23.77 10.07
CA TYR A 136 -25.48 24.07 9.66
C TYR A 136 -25.15 23.51 8.27
N CYS A 137 -25.52 22.28 7.97
CA CYS A 137 -25.30 21.66 6.66
C CYS A 137 -26.02 22.44 5.55
N ASP A 138 -27.27 22.85 5.79
CA ASP A 138 -28.01 23.68 4.83
C ASP A 138 -27.34 25.06 4.63
N GLN A 139 -26.82 25.69 5.69
CA GLN A 139 -26.04 26.92 5.61
C GLN A 139 -24.70 26.75 4.87
N TYR A 140 -24.02 25.62 5.06
CA TYR A 140 -22.77 25.30 4.38
C TYR A 140 -22.99 25.19 2.87
N GLU A 141 -24.03 24.50 2.41
CA GLU A 141 -24.42 24.45 1.00
C GLU A 141 -24.83 25.82 0.45
N ALA A 142 -25.64 26.57 1.19
CA ALA A 142 -26.09 27.91 0.79
C ALA A 142 -24.90 28.88 0.60
N LYS A 143 -23.87 28.78 1.44
CA LYS A 143 -22.65 29.58 1.30
C LYS A 143 -21.89 29.26 0.03
N ILE A 144 -21.79 27.97 -0.34
CA ILE A 144 -21.18 27.55 -1.62
C ILE A 144 -22.00 28.12 -2.80
N GLU A 145 -23.33 28.02 -2.73
CA GLU A 145 -24.23 28.52 -3.78
C GLU A 145 -24.15 30.04 -3.95
N ALA A 146 -24.09 30.79 -2.86
CA ALA A 146 -23.96 32.25 -2.88
C ALA A 146 -22.66 32.73 -3.55
N LEU A 147 -21.61 31.92 -3.53
CA LEU A 147 -20.33 32.18 -4.21
C LEU A 147 -20.29 31.69 -5.66
N GLY A 148 -21.39 31.14 -6.20
CA GLY A 148 -21.50 30.65 -7.58
C GLY A 148 -21.01 29.22 -7.77
N GLY A 149 -20.97 28.43 -6.70
CA GLY A 149 -20.58 27.01 -6.70
C GLY A 149 -19.08 26.79 -6.70
N VAL A 150 -18.67 25.53 -6.55
CA VAL A 150 -17.26 25.13 -6.56
C VAL A 150 -16.69 25.17 -7.98
N ASP A 151 -15.59 25.88 -8.18
CA ASP A 151 -14.91 25.95 -9.47
C ASP A 151 -14.12 24.67 -9.78
N LEU A 152 -13.42 24.12 -8.78
CA LEU A 152 -12.69 22.85 -8.89
C LEU A 152 -12.77 22.09 -7.57
N GLN A 153 -13.28 20.85 -7.63
CA GLN A 153 -13.39 19.91 -6.50
C GLN A 153 -12.31 18.83 -6.61
N ILE A 154 -11.51 18.71 -5.56
CA ILE A 154 -10.55 17.61 -5.38
C ILE A 154 -11.21 16.51 -4.58
N LEU A 155 -11.03 15.26 -5.03
CA LEU A 155 -11.51 14.05 -4.36
C LEU A 155 -10.39 13.03 -4.19
N GLY A 156 -10.42 12.31 -3.08
CA GLY A 156 -9.83 10.98 -2.94
C GLY A 156 -10.88 9.90 -3.15
N ILE A 157 -10.51 8.63 -3.05
CA ILE A 157 -11.42 7.49 -3.11
C ILE A 157 -11.17 6.52 -1.95
N GLY A 158 -12.26 6.13 -1.28
CA GLY A 158 -12.21 5.08 -0.26
C GLY A 158 -12.08 3.67 -0.84
N GLY A 159 -11.81 2.68 0.01
CA GLY A 159 -11.69 1.29 -0.42
C GLY A 159 -12.99 0.68 -0.96
N ASN A 160 -14.14 1.19 -0.54
CA ASN A 160 -15.47 0.83 -1.02
C ASN A 160 -16.02 1.79 -2.10
N GLY A 161 -15.20 2.71 -2.62
CA GLY A 161 -15.60 3.67 -3.66
C GLY A 161 -16.29 4.93 -3.14
N HIS A 162 -16.27 5.20 -1.85
CA HIS A 162 -16.81 6.44 -1.31
C HIS A 162 -15.98 7.67 -1.74
N VAL A 163 -16.65 8.80 -1.89
CA VAL A 163 -16.07 10.13 -2.12
C VAL A 163 -16.54 11.08 -1.01
N GLY A 164 -15.58 11.76 -0.36
CA GLY A 164 -15.82 12.29 0.98
C GLY A 164 -16.20 11.12 1.89
N PHE A 165 -17.16 11.30 2.80
CA PHE A 165 -17.76 10.18 3.55
C PHE A 165 -19.13 9.76 2.98
N ASN A 166 -19.34 9.91 1.67
CA ASN A 166 -20.51 9.32 1.01
C ASN A 166 -20.27 7.84 0.77
N GLU A 167 -20.57 7.03 1.79
CA GLU A 167 -20.39 5.58 1.82
C GLU A 167 -21.27 4.85 0.80
N SER A 168 -20.98 3.56 0.56
CA SER A 168 -21.80 2.65 -0.26
C SER A 168 -23.28 2.77 0.12
N GLY A 169 -24.15 2.93 -0.89
CA GLY A 169 -25.58 3.19 -0.72
C GLY A 169 -25.97 4.68 -0.69
N SER A 170 -25.01 5.61 -0.69
CA SER A 170 -25.30 7.04 -0.83
C SER A 170 -25.91 7.35 -2.20
N LEU A 171 -27.01 8.11 -2.20
CA LEU A 171 -27.70 8.47 -3.43
C LEU A 171 -27.03 9.69 -4.10
N GLN A 172 -27.11 9.76 -5.42
CA GLN A 172 -26.56 10.85 -6.22
C GLN A 172 -27.10 12.23 -5.83
N ASN A 173 -28.36 12.31 -5.40
CA ASN A 173 -29.02 13.54 -4.98
C ASN A 173 -28.85 13.84 -3.48
N SER A 174 -28.01 13.11 -2.77
CA SER A 174 -27.79 13.32 -1.34
C SER A 174 -27.21 14.70 -1.07
N LYS A 175 -27.74 15.36 -0.01
CA LYS A 175 -27.26 16.65 0.51
C LYS A 175 -26.19 16.45 1.56
N THR A 176 -25.55 17.55 1.93
CA THR A 176 -24.62 17.63 3.07
C THR A 176 -25.35 17.22 4.35
N ARG A 177 -24.72 16.32 5.12
CA ARG A 177 -25.39 15.67 6.25
C ARG A 177 -24.41 14.99 7.19
N LEU A 178 -24.90 14.65 8.39
CA LEU A 178 -24.26 13.68 9.28
C LEU A 178 -24.48 12.27 8.71
N VAL A 179 -23.42 11.47 8.64
CA VAL A 179 -23.45 10.09 8.15
C VAL A 179 -22.83 9.13 9.15
N ALA A 180 -23.27 7.87 9.13
CA ALA A 180 -22.55 6.78 9.78
C ALA A 180 -21.40 6.32 8.87
N LEU A 181 -20.23 6.06 9.47
CA LEU A 181 -19.07 5.52 8.75
C LEU A 181 -19.16 4.00 8.66
N ASP A 182 -18.88 3.49 7.46
CA ASP A 182 -18.78 2.06 7.21
C ASP A 182 -17.66 1.43 8.08
N HIS A 183 -17.83 0.16 8.42
CA HIS A 183 -16.82 -0.60 9.15
C HIS A 183 -15.46 -0.58 8.42
N ILE A 184 -15.45 -0.77 7.08
CA ILE A 184 -14.24 -0.72 6.25
C ILE A 184 -13.55 0.64 6.36
N THR A 185 -14.31 1.73 6.33
CA THR A 185 -13.78 3.11 6.46
C THR A 185 -13.17 3.32 7.84
N ARG A 186 -13.86 2.87 8.89
CA ARG A 186 -13.37 2.98 10.27
C ARG A 186 -12.11 2.13 10.50
N VAL A 187 -12.07 0.92 9.96
CA VAL A 187 -10.88 0.05 10.01
C VAL A 187 -9.70 0.71 9.29
N ALA A 188 -9.93 1.31 8.12
CA ALA A 188 -8.88 2.02 7.39
C ALA A 188 -8.32 3.24 8.15
N ALA A 189 -9.15 3.90 8.94
CA ALA A 189 -8.77 5.05 9.76
C ALA A 189 -8.22 4.66 11.15
N SER A 190 -8.44 3.43 11.60
CA SER A 190 -8.15 2.99 12.99
C SER A 190 -6.71 3.22 13.42
N GLY A 191 -5.76 3.17 12.48
CA GLY A 191 -4.36 3.47 12.74
C GLY A 191 -4.13 4.90 13.24
N ASP A 192 -4.83 5.88 12.65
CA ASP A 192 -4.72 7.29 13.04
C ASP A 192 -5.34 7.54 14.43
N PHE A 193 -6.31 6.72 14.84
CA PHE A 193 -7.02 6.82 16.11
C PHE A 193 -6.52 5.85 17.19
N SER A 194 -5.41 5.16 16.96
CA SER A 194 -4.85 4.19 17.93
C SER A 194 -5.83 3.07 18.31
N GLY A 195 -6.65 2.64 17.36
CA GLY A 195 -7.60 1.54 17.50
C GLY A 195 -8.99 1.83 16.93
N LEU A 196 -9.69 0.77 16.55
CA LEU A 196 -11.03 0.86 15.97
C LEU A 196 -12.08 1.40 16.95
N GLU A 197 -11.92 1.10 18.23
CA GLU A 197 -12.78 1.57 19.32
C GLU A 197 -12.73 3.09 19.49
N ASN A 198 -11.58 3.71 19.20
CA ASN A 198 -11.37 5.15 19.29
C ASN A 198 -11.74 5.88 17.99
N THR A 199 -11.95 5.14 16.90
CA THR A 199 -12.31 5.72 15.61
C THR A 199 -13.74 6.21 15.61
N PRO A 200 -14.04 7.48 15.25
CA PRO A 200 -15.38 8.00 15.20
C PRO A 200 -16.32 7.12 14.37
N ARG A 201 -17.58 7.07 14.79
CA ARG A 201 -18.62 6.28 14.11
C ARG A 201 -19.41 7.09 13.10
N THR A 202 -19.27 8.40 13.15
CA THR A 202 -20.02 9.35 12.34
C THR A 202 -19.12 10.46 11.80
N ALA A 203 -19.55 11.11 10.73
CA ALA A 203 -18.88 12.26 10.14
C ALA A 203 -19.92 13.22 9.50
N ILE A 204 -19.58 14.50 9.37
CA ILE A 204 -20.32 15.45 8.55
C ILE A 204 -19.67 15.43 7.16
N THR A 205 -20.45 15.23 6.10
CA THR A 205 -19.91 15.16 4.73
C THR A 205 -20.74 15.96 3.73
N LEU A 206 -20.04 16.61 2.80
CA LEU A 206 -20.65 17.25 1.65
C LEU A 206 -21.37 16.18 0.82
N GLY A 207 -22.63 16.44 0.45
CA GLY A 207 -23.44 15.49 -0.30
C GLY A 207 -22.94 15.27 -1.73
N VAL A 208 -23.22 14.07 -2.30
CA VAL A 208 -22.87 13.74 -3.69
C VAL A 208 -23.40 14.79 -4.66
N LYS A 209 -24.61 15.32 -4.43
CA LYS A 209 -25.20 16.35 -5.28
C LYS A 209 -24.28 17.58 -5.42
N LYS A 210 -23.73 18.09 -4.30
CA LYS A 210 -22.82 19.26 -4.32
C LYS A 210 -21.48 18.96 -4.99
N ILE A 211 -20.98 17.73 -4.87
CA ILE A 211 -19.81 17.28 -5.62
C ILE A 211 -20.11 17.29 -7.12
N MET A 212 -21.27 16.78 -7.52
CA MET A 212 -21.71 16.73 -8.92
C MET A 212 -22.08 18.13 -9.50
N ASP A 213 -22.42 19.10 -8.65
CA ASP A 213 -22.68 20.48 -9.07
C ASP A 213 -21.38 21.29 -9.32
N ALA A 214 -20.19 20.79 -8.96
CA ALA A 214 -18.92 21.45 -9.20
C ALA A 214 -18.63 21.62 -10.71
N LYS A 215 -17.96 22.72 -11.08
CA LYS A 215 -17.67 22.98 -12.52
C LYS A 215 -16.59 22.05 -13.06
N ARG A 216 -15.66 21.62 -12.22
CA ARG A 216 -14.59 20.67 -12.50
C ARG A 216 -14.41 19.73 -11.31
N VAL A 217 -14.25 18.43 -11.56
CA VAL A 217 -13.93 17.44 -10.52
C VAL A 217 -12.66 16.69 -10.90
N ILE A 218 -11.74 16.58 -9.97
CA ILE A 218 -10.55 15.72 -10.10
C ILE A 218 -10.59 14.71 -8.96
N LEU A 219 -10.71 13.43 -9.30
CA LEU A 219 -10.52 12.35 -8.36
C LEU A 219 -9.10 11.82 -8.51
N MET A 220 -8.36 11.76 -7.40
CA MET A 220 -7.00 11.25 -7.38
C MET A 220 -6.90 9.95 -6.58
N ALA A 221 -6.16 8.97 -7.11
CA ALA A 221 -5.91 7.72 -6.41
C ALA A 221 -4.50 7.19 -6.67
N TRP A 222 -3.86 6.69 -5.62
CA TRP A 222 -2.50 6.19 -5.62
C TRP A 222 -2.41 4.79 -5.03
N GLY A 223 -1.55 3.97 -5.64
CA GLY A 223 -1.19 2.64 -5.14
C GLY A 223 -2.13 1.53 -5.58
N GLU A 224 -1.58 0.31 -5.61
CA GLU A 224 -2.25 -0.89 -6.12
C GLU A 224 -3.50 -1.28 -5.31
N SER A 225 -3.54 -0.94 -4.01
CA SER A 225 -4.72 -1.18 -3.15
C SER A 225 -6.00 -0.51 -3.65
N LYS A 226 -5.88 0.50 -4.53
CA LYS A 226 -7.02 1.19 -5.15
C LYS A 226 -7.44 0.61 -6.50
N SER A 227 -6.64 -0.28 -7.09
CA SER A 227 -6.83 -0.73 -8.48
C SER A 227 -8.20 -1.35 -8.78
N ASN A 228 -8.74 -2.18 -7.86
CA ASN A 228 -10.04 -2.80 -8.05
C ASN A 228 -11.18 -1.77 -8.02
N ILE A 229 -11.15 -0.87 -7.03
CA ILE A 229 -12.22 0.13 -6.90
C ILE A 229 -12.12 1.20 -7.99
N ILE A 230 -10.93 1.49 -8.49
CA ILE A 230 -10.73 2.36 -9.65
C ILE A 230 -11.33 1.71 -10.90
N LYS A 231 -11.07 0.43 -11.17
CA LYS A 231 -11.71 -0.28 -12.28
C LYS A 231 -13.23 -0.20 -12.19
N ALA A 232 -13.79 -0.55 -11.03
CA ALA A 232 -15.23 -0.49 -10.80
C ALA A 232 -15.81 0.93 -10.99
N SER A 233 -15.07 1.97 -10.60
CA SER A 233 -15.52 3.35 -10.73
C SER A 233 -15.43 3.91 -12.15
N VAL A 234 -14.51 3.38 -12.98
CA VAL A 234 -14.18 3.90 -14.32
C VAL A 234 -14.84 3.09 -15.43
N GLU A 235 -14.86 1.76 -15.30
CA GLU A 235 -15.26 0.84 -16.37
C GLU A 235 -16.62 0.17 -16.14
N ASP A 236 -17.05 -0.04 -14.87
CA ASP A 236 -18.31 -0.69 -14.57
C ASP A 236 -19.49 0.31 -14.61
N GLU A 237 -20.72 -0.20 -14.49
CA GLU A 237 -21.94 0.61 -14.49
C GLU A 237 -22.02 1.55 -13.27
N VAL A 238 -22.69 2.68 -13.45
CA VAL A 238 -22.97 3.64 -12.37
C VAL A 238 -23.87 3.00 -11.32
N THR A 239 -23.42 3.02 -10.06
CA THR A 239 -24.15 2.42 -8.95
C THR A 239 -23.93 3.15 -7.63
N SER A 240 -24.97 3.18 -6.78
CA SER A 240 -24.86 3.70 -5.40
C SER A 240 -23.93 2.87 -4.52
N LEU A 241 -23.64 1.61 -4.88
CA LEU A 241 -22.70 0.78 -4.15
C LEU A 241 -21.24 1.25 -4.30
N VAL A 242 -20.96 2.00 -5.38
CA VAL A 242 -19.68 2.63 -5.67
C VAL A 242 -19.92 4.11 -5.98
N PRO A 243 -20.05 4.99 -4.96
CA PRO A 243 -20.42 6.40 -5.18
C PRO A 243 -19.49 7.16 -6.14
N ALA A 244 -18.21 6.80 -6.23
CA ALA A 244 -17.29 7.38 -7.21
C ALA A 244 -17.73 7.13 -8.66
N SER A 245 -18.53 6.09 -8.95
CA SER A 245 -19.05 5.81 -10.30
C SER A 245 -20.01 6.89 -10.80
N TYR A 246 -20.68 7.64 -9.91
CA TYR A 246 -21.50 8.79 -10.32
C TYR A 246 -20.73 9.83 -11.12
N LEU A 247 -19.40 9.92 -10.93
CA LEU A 247 -18.58 10.87 -11.68
C LEU A 247 -18.55 10.58 -13.19
N GLN A 248 -18.93 9.38 -13.63
CA GLN A 248 -19.11 9.06 -15.06
C GLN A 248 -20.18 9.97 -15.71
N GLU A 249 -21.17 10.44 -14.95
CA GLU A 249 -22.23 11.33 -15.41
C GLU A 249 -21.89 12.82 -15.28
N HIS A 250 -20.71 13.13 -14.70
CA HIS A 250 -20.28 14.52 -14.53
C HIS A 250 -19.64 15.08 -15.81
N ARG A 251 -20.06 16.29 -16.21
CA ARG A 251 -19.66 16.92 -17.50
C ARG A 251 -18.16 17.18 -17.63
N ASN A 252 -17.44 17.36 -16.52
CA ASN A 252 -16.03 17.71 -16.49
C ASN A 252 -15.35 17.10 -15.26
N ALA A 253 -15.42 15.77 -15.14
CA ALA A 253 -14.67 15.00 -14.17
C ALA A 253 -13.52 14.23 -14.82
N THR A 254 -12.44 14.01 -14.07
CA THR A 254 -11.29 13.21 -14.53
C THR A 254 -10.72 12.43 -13.35
N PHE A 255 -10.41 11.17 -13.59
CA PHE A 255 -9.61 10.36 -12.67
C PHE A 255 -8.12 10.57 -12.99
N ILE A 256 -7.33 10.94 -12.00
CA ILE A 256 -5.88 11.08 -12.11
C ILE A 256 -5.25 10.03 -11.21
N LEU A 257 -4.52 9.11 -11.85
CA LEU A 257 -4.03 7.88 -11.24
C LEU A 257 -2.50 7.78 -11.37
N ASP A 258 -1.87 7.03 -10.48
CA ASP A 258 -0.55 6.46 -10.76
C ASP A 258 -0.69 5.08 -11.45
N GLN A 259 0.42 4.54 -11.97
CA GLN A 259 0.42 3.24 -12.66
C GLN A 259 -0.12 2.11 -11.77
N ALA A 260 0.18 2.14 -10.47
CA ALA A 260 -0.26 1.11 -9.54
C ALA A 260 -1.79 1.13 -9.33
N ALA A 261 -2.39 2.31 -9.14
CA ALA A 261 -3.84 2.45 -9.02
C ALA A 261 -4.58 2.10 -10.33
N ALA A 262 -3.94 2.31 -11.48
CA ALA A 262 -4.49 2.02 -12.81
C ALA A 262 -4.31 0.55 -13.25
N SER A 263 -3.58 -0.28 -12.50
CA SER A 263 -3.10 -1.60 -12.93
C SER A 263 -4.20 -2.59 -13.37
N LYS A 264 -5.44 -2.40 -12.91
CA LYS A 264 -6.60 -3.23 -13.27
C LYS A 264 -7.46 -2.67 -14.41
N LEU A 265 -7.21 -1.42 -14.86
CA LEU A 265 -7.92 -0.88 -16.03
C LEU A 265 -7.62 -1.73 -17.27
N THR A 266 -8.63 -1.92 -18.13
CA THR A 266 -8.53 -2.78 -19.32
C THR A 266 -7.35 -2.37 -20.20
N ARG A 267 -7.13 -1.07 -20.44
CA ARG A 267 -6.00 -0.60 -21.27
C ARG A 267 -4.62 -0.88 -20.69
N ILE A 268 -4.52 -1.12 -19.39
CA ILE A 268 -3.26 -1.47 -18.70
C ILE A 268 -3.16 -2.98 -18.50
N ASN A 269 -4.27 -3.60 -18.10
CA ASN A 269 -4.28 -5.02 -17.78
C ASN A 269 -4.31 -5.91 -19.02
N THR A 270 -5.14 -5.54 -20.02
CA THR A 270 -5.36 -6.30 -21.27
C THR A 270 -5.31 -5.36 -22.48
N PRO A 271 -4.17 -4.67 -22.73
CA PRO A 271 -4.09 -3.60 -23.72
C PRO A 271 -4.44 -4.04 -25.14
N TRP A 272 -4.26 -5.31 -25.48
CA TRP A 272 -4.64 -5.88 -26.78
C TRP A 272 -6.15 -5.84 -27.08
N LEU A 273 -6.99 -5.63 -26.07
CA LEU A 273 -8.44 -5.44 -26.26
C LEU A 273 -8.81 -4.00 -26.63
N VAL A 274 -7.90 -3.07 -26.42
CA VAL A 274 -8.11 -1.62 -26.56
C VAL A 274 -7.50 -1.09 -27.84
N GLU A 275 -6.24 -1.43 -28.11
CA GLU A 275 -5.48 -0.91 -29.24
C GLU A 275 -4.53 -1.95 -29.84
N LYS A 276 -3.98 -1.65 -31.03
CA LYS A 276 -2.92 -2.45 -31.62
C LYS A 276 -1.64 -2.27 -30.81
N ILE A 277 -1.10 -3.36 -30.30
CA ILE A 277 0.12 -3.38 -29.48
C ILE A 277 1.28 -4.03 -30.21
N ILE A 278 2.49 -3.82 -29.68
CA ILE A 278 3.68 -4.59 -30.03
C ILE A 278 3.79 -5.75 -29.05
N TRP A 279 3.70 -6.96 -29.54
CA TRP A 279 3.75 -8.17 -28.74
C TRP A 279 5.17 -8.40 -28.19
N THR A 280 5.38 -8.00 -26.94
CA THR A 280 6.60 -8.35 -26.20
C THR A 280 6.40 -9.70 -25.51
N GLU A 281 7.50 -10.37 -25.18
CA GLU A 281 7.47 -11.64 -24.46
C GLU A 281 6.63 -11.57 -23.15
N GLN A 282 6.73 -10.46 -22.44
CA GLN A 282 5.94 -10.24 -21.20
C GLN A 282 4.44 -10.10 -21.49
N LEU A 283 4.08 -9.36 -22.56
CA LEU A 283 2.68 -9.21 -22.96
C LEU A 283 2.08 -10.51 -23.48
N ILE A 284 2.84 -11.30 -24.25
CA ILE A 284 2.43 -12.63 -24.72
C ILE A 284 2.14 -13.52 -23.50
N ARG A 285 3.06 -13.58 -22.54
CA ARG A 285 2.88 -14.35 -21.30
C ARG A 285 1.61 -13.91 -20.57
N LYS A 286 1.45 -12.61 -20.35
CA LYS A 286 0.28 -12.06 -19.68
C LYS A 286 -1.03 -12.41 -20.40
N ALA A 287 -1.07 -12.25 -21.71
CA ALA A 287 -2.24 -12.53 -22.55
C ALA A 287 -2.64 -14.01 -22.48
N VAL A 288 -1.69 -14.92 -22.67
CA VAL A 288 -1.95 -16.37 -22.64
C VAL A 288 -2.45 -16.82 -21.26
N LEU A 289 -1.80 -16.37 -20.16
CA LEU A 289 -2.22 -16.73 -18.81
C LEU A 289 -3.61 -16.16 -18.49
N SER A 290 -3.86 -14.91 -18.87
CA SER A 290 -5.18 -14.28 -18.72
C SER A 290 -6.27 -15.02 -19.49
N LEU A 291 -6.00 -15.41 -20.74
CA LEU A 291 -6.92 -16.17 -21.58
C LEU A 291 -7.24 -17.54 -20.97
N ALA A 292 -6.22 -18.28 -20.56
CA ALA A 292 -6.34 -19.60 -19.95
C ALA A 292 -7.23 -19.55 -18.69
N LEU A 293 -6.97 -18.59 -17.80
CA LEU A 293 -7.75 -18.39 -16.58
C LEU A 293 -9.18 -17.93 -16.87
N HIS A 294 -9.38 -17.03 -17.84
CA HIS A 294 -10.70 -16.55 -18.25
C HIS A 294 -11.57 -17.69 -18.78
N LEU A 295 -11.03 -18.51 -19.68
CA LEU A 295 -11.71 -19.65 -20.28
C LEU A 295 -11.74 -20.89 -19.37
N LYS A 296 -11.03 -20.85 -18.24
CA LYS A 296 -10.84 -22.02 -17.36
C LYS A 296 -10.31 -23.24 -18.12
N LYS A 297 -9.37 -23.01 -19.03
CA LYS A 297 -8.71 -24.02 -19.85
C LYS A 297 -7.21 -24.05 -19.52
N PRO A 298 -6.59 -25.22 -19.31
CA PRO A 298 -5.13 -25.33 -19.26
C PRO A 298 -4.45 -24.72 -20.49
N ILE A 299 -3.28 -24.15 -20.33
CA ILE A 299 -2.55 -23.46 -21.41
C ILE A 299 -2.43 -24.32 -22.67
N LEU A 300 -2.03 -25.61 -22.51
CA LEU A 300 -1.83 -26.53 -23.64
C LEU A 300 -3.14 -26.94 -24.36
N MET A 301 -4.30 -26.58 -23.81
CA MET A 301 -5.62 -26.85 -24.41
C MET A 301 -6.22 -25.63 -25.14
N LEU A 302 -5.54 -24.49 -25.12
CA LEU A 302 -5.97 -23.32 -25.90
C LEU A 302 -5.78 -23.57 -27.40
N THR A 303 -6.74 -23.11 -28.19
CA THR A 303 -6.78 -23.27 -29.66
C THR A 303 -6.71 -21.91 -30.34
N ASP A 304 -6.41 -21.89 -31.65
CA ASP A 304 -6.45 -20.64 -32.44
C ASP A 304 -7.81 -19.94 -32.33
N ALA A 305 -8.92 -20.70 -32.28
CA ALA A 305 -10.25 -20.15 -32.10
C ALA A 305 -10.38 -19.41 -30.76
N ASP A 306 -9.83 -19.95 -29.66
CA ASP A 306 -9.85 -19.28 -28.35
C ASP A 306 -9.15 -17.92 -28.42
N TYR A 307 -8.02 -17.81 -29.12
CA TYR A 307 -7.30 -16.53 -29.31
C TYR A 307 -8.10 -15.56 -30.16
N ILE A 308 -8.65 -16.02 -31.28
CA ILE A 308 -9.40 -15.18 -32.24
C ILE A 308 -10.65 -14.60 -31.55
N GLU A 309 -11.45 -15.43 -30.88
CA GLU A 309 -12.67 -15.02 -30.20
C GLU A 309 -12.43 -14.04 -29.03
N ASN A 310 -11.20 -14.02 -28.50
CA ASN A 310 -10.78 -13.13 -27.42
C ASN A 310 -9.89 -11.95 -27.86
N GLY A 311 -9.94 -11.59 -29.16
CA GLY A 311 -9.30 -10.38 -29.68
C GLY A 311 -7.80 -10.45 -29.85
N MET A 312 -7.22 -11.66 -29.99
CA MET A 312 -5.78 -11.88 -30.11
C MET A 312 -5.37 -12.46 -31.48
N SER A 313 -6.14 -12.15 -32.53
CA SER A 313 -5.82 -12.61 -33.90
C SER A 313 -4.46 -12.09 -34.40
N ASP A 314 -4.09 -10.89 -33.99
CA ASP A 314 -2.81 -10.26 -34.32
C ASP A 314 -1.63 -10.97 -33.62
N LEU A 315 -1.80 -11.50 -32.41
CA LEU A 315 -0.81 -12.33 -31.74
C LEU A 315 -0.51 -13.61 -32.56
N LEU A 316 -1.55 -14.28 -33.06
CA LEU A 316 -1.36 -15.45 -33.92
C LEU A 316 -0.65 -15.09 -35.22
N ALA A 317 -0.98 -13.93 -35.82
CA ALA A 317 -0.33 -13.47 -37.04
C ALA A 317 1.16 -13.11 -36.84
N ASP A 318 1.50 -12.58 -35.66
CA ASP A 318 2.86 -12.15 -35.32
C ASP A 318 3.75 -13.30 -34.82
N SER A 319 3.19 -14.19 -33.99
CA SER A 319 3.96 -15.19 -33.22
C SER A 319 3.70 -16.64 -33.61
N GLY A 320 2.79 -16.89 -34.60
CA GLY A 320 2.45 -18.23 -35.08
C GLY A 320 1.23 -18.86 -34.39
N PRO A 321 0.96 -20.15 -34.63
CA PRO A 321 -0.24 -20.82 -34.16
C PRO A 321 -0.25 -20.97 -32.64
N ALA A 322 -1.44 -21.07 -32.05
CA ALA A 322 -1.67 -21.25 -30.61
C ALA A 322 -0.81 -22.40 -30.04
N TYR A 323 -0.64 -23.49 -30.79
CA TYR A 323 0.19 -24.63 -30.37
C TYR A 323 1.61 -24.23 -29.96
N ASP A 324 2.30 -23.45 -30.79
CA ASP A 324 3.70 -23.04 -30.53
C ASP A 324 3.76 -22.03 -29.38
N ILE A 325 2.84 -21.07 -29.35
CA ILE A 325 2.74 -20.06 -28.27
C ILE A 325 2.47 -20.75 -26.94
N ASN A 326 1.52 -21.68 -26.89
CA ASN A 326 1.13 -22.42 -25.68
C ASN A 326 2.33 -23.19 -25.11
N ILE A 327 3.07 -23.92 -25.95
CA ILE A 327 4.26 -24.68 -25.51
C ILE A 327 5.32 -23.73 -24.94
N LEU A 328 5.58 -22.63 -25.63
CA LEU A 328 6.54 -21.62 -25.16
C LEU A 328 6.18 -21.10 -23.77
N ILE A 329 4.92 -20.66 -23.59
CA ILE A 329 4.48 -20.06 -22.32
C ILE A 329 4.37 -21.11 -21.21
N PHE A 330 3.87 -22.31 -21.52
CA PHE A 330 3.83 -23.41 -20.56
C PHE A 330 5.23 -23.73 -20.03
N ASN A 331 6.22 -23.89 -20.91
CA ASN A 331 7.60 -24.18 -20.50
C ASN A 331 8.20 -23.04 -19.66
N LYS A 332 7.95 -21.78 -20.03
CA LYS A 332 8.41 -20.64 -19.24
C LYS A 332 7.78 -20.63 -17.84
N LEU A 333 6.48 -20.89 -17.74
CA LEU A 333 5.79 -20.94 -16.46
C LEU A 333 6.29 -22.14 -15.61
N GLN A 334 6.46 -23.31 -16.23
CA GLN A 334 7.01 -24.49 -15.55
C GLN A 334 8.42 -24.24 -15.02
N ASN A 335 9.25 -23.52 -15.75
CA ASN A 335 10.61 -23.19 -15.34
C ASN A 335 10.67 -22.22 -14.14
N THR A 336 9.59 -21.53 -13.78
CA THR A 336 9.55 -20.70 -12.56
C THR A 336 9.48 -21.56 -11.28
N ILE A 337 9.01 -22.81 -11.39
CA ILE A 337 8.82 -23.70 -10.23
C ILE A 337 10.16 -24.28 -9.82
N THR A 338 10.55 -24.08 -8.57
CA THR A 338 11.76 -24.65 -8.00
C THR A 338 11.58 -25.15 -6.58
N GLY A 339 12.13 -26.31 -6.28
CA GLY A 339 12.31 -26.80 -4.90
C GLY A 339 13.65 -26.36 -4.29
N TRP A 340 14.45 -25.57 -5.03
CA TRP A 340 15.81 -25.19 -4.67
C TRP A 340 16.00 -23.66 -4.76
N PRO A 341 15.38 -22.86 -3.91
CA PRO A 341 15.43 -21.41 -4.02
C PRO A 341 16.86 -20.83 -3.88
N GLY A 342 17.75 -21.55 -3.24
CA GLY A 342 19.17 -21.24 -3.15
C GLY A 342 20.03 -21.80 -4.30
N GLY A 343 19.44 -22.53 -5.24
CA GLY A 343 20.13 -23.17 -6.37
C GLY A 343 20.41 -24.66 -6.12
N LYS A 344 20.04 -25.50 -7.09
CA LYS A 344 20.31 -26.93 -7.07
C LYS A 344 21.76 -27.18 -7.50
N PRO A 345 22.59 -27.83 -6.68
CA PRO A 345 23.97 -28.13 -7.05
C PRO A 345 24.05 -28.89 -8.39
N ASN A 346 25.01 -28.52 -9.23
CA ASN A 346 25.28 -29.12 -10.55
C ASN A 346 24.10 -29.03 -11.55
N ALA A 347 23.13 -28.13 -11.35
CA ALA A 347 22.05 -27.91 -12.31
C ALA A 347 22.50 -26.97 -13.45
N ASP A 348 21.81 -27.10 -14.60
CA ASP A 348 21.92 -26.10 -15.69
C ASP A 348 21.16 -24.82 -15.27
N ASP A 349 21.87 -23.71 -15.20
CA ASP A 349 21.32 -22.42 -14.82
C ASP A 349 20.60 -21.69 -15.96
N GLY A 350 20.71 -22.17 -17.20
CA GLY A 350 20.29 -21.44 -18.39
C GLY A 350 18.81 -21.08 -18.44
N LYS A 351 17.94 -21.89 -17.79
CA LYS A 351 16.48 -21.71 -17.80
C LYS A 351 15.85 -21.69 -16.43
N ARG A 352 16.66 -21.65 -15.35
CA ARG A 352 16.17 -21.68 -13.96
C ARG A 352 16.21 -20.30 -13.31
N PRO A 353 15.28 -19.99 -12.39
CA PRO A 353 15.29 -18.73 -11.66
C PRO A 353 16.48 -18.63 -10.71
N GLU A 354 16.89 -19.75 -10.11
CA GLU A 354 18.03 -19.86 -9.20
C GLU A 354 19.32 -20.28 -9.94
N ARG A 355 20.48 -19.90 -9.38
CA ARG A 355 21.79 -20.34 -9.88
C ARG A 355 22.35 -21.48 -9.04
N ALA A 356 22.97 -22.49 -9.67
CA ALA A 356 23.59 -23.61 -8.97
C ALA A 356 24.82 -23.17 -8.18
N GLU A 357 25.65 -22.30 -8.74
CA GLU A 357 26.91 -21.86 -8.11
C GLU A 357 26.82 -20.45 -7.49
N PRO A 358 27.50 -20.24 -6.36
CA PRO A 358 28.16 -21.25 -5.52
C PRO A 358 27.14 -22.17 -4.86
N ALA A 359 27.46 -23.46 -4.71
CA ALA A 359 26.53 -24.46 -4.15
C ALA A 359 26.03 -24.08 -2.75
N LYS A 360 26.91 -23.53 -1.89
CA LYS A 360 26.51 -22.93 -0.60
C LYS A 360 26.45 -21.41 -0.75
N LYS A 361 25.26 -20.83 -0.61
CA LYS A 361 25.05 -19.40 -0.70
C LYS A 361 24.99 -18.73 0.67
N ARG A 362 25.42 -17.46 0.71
CA ARG A 362 25.06 -16.53 1.78
C ARG A 362 23.79 -15.83 1.31
N VAL A 363 22.76 -15.92 2.15
CA VAL A 363 21.44 -15.35 1.91
C VAL A 363 21.17 -14.28 2.96
N LEU A 364 20.68 -13.12 2.55
CA LEU A 364 20.24 -12.07 3.45
C LEU A 364 18.76 -11.78 3.21
N ILE A 365 17.93 -12.00 4.23
CA ILE A 365 16.50 -11.69 4.21
C ILE A 365 16.30 -10.38 4.96
N PHE A 366 15.82 -9.34 4.28
CA PHE A 366 15.37 -8.11 4.92
C PHE A 366 13.89 -8.25 5.29
N SER A 367 13.57 -8.08 6.55
CA SER A 367 12.21 -8.10 7.11
C SER A 367 11.88 -6.69 7.59
N PRO A 368 10.91 -5.97 6.98
CA PRO A 368 10.50 -4.63 7.43
C PRO A 368 10.12 -4.60 8.90
N HIS A 369 9.24 -5.49 9.32
CA HIS A 369 8.90 -5.72 10.73
C HIS A 369 9.38 -7.11 11.18
N PRO A 370 9.47 -7.35 12.50
CA PRO A 370 9.95 -8.64 13.04
C PRO A 370 8.90 -9.77 12.89
N ASP A 371 8.44 -10.09 11.67
CA ASP A 371 7.51 -11.17 11.31
C ASP A 371 7.31 -11.33 9.80
N ASP A 372 7.63 -10.29 8.99
CA ASP A 372 7.38 -10.31 7.56
C ASP A 372 8.13 -11.43 6.82
N ASP A 373 9.31 -11.81 7.30
CA ASP A 373 10.12 -12.93 6.80
C ASP A 373 9.37 -14.26 6.88
N ILE A 374 8.77 -14.56 8.03
CA ILE A 374 8.06 -15.83 8.25
C ILE A 374 6.65 -15.81 7.65
N ILE A 375 5.94 -14.67 7.72
CA ILE A 375 4.61 -14.52 7.14
C ILE A 375 4.66 -14.67 5.63
N SER A 376 5.61 -14.00 4.97
CA SER A 376 5.67 -13.89 3.51
C SER A 376 6.40 -15.06 2.87
N MET A 377 7.56 -15.47 3.40
CA MET A 377 8.42 -16.46 2.79
C MET A 377 8.89 -17.59 3.73
N GLY A 378 8.13 -17.89 4.76
CA GLY A 378 8.52 -18.84 5.82
C GLY A 378 8.85 -20.25 5.34
N GLY A 379 8.17 -20.75 4.31
CA GLY A 379 8.49 -22.04 3.68
C GLY A 379 9.84 -21.99 2.95
N THR A 380 10.09 -20.95 2.18
CA THR A 380 11.37 -20.70 1.50
C THR A 380 12.49 -20.43 2.49
N PHE A 381 12.24 -19.63 3.52
CA PHE A 381 13.19 -19.33 4.59
C PHE A 381 13.72 -20.61 5.26
N LYS A 382 12.80 -21.48 5.70
CA LYS A 382 13.17 -22.77 6.29
C LYS A 382 13.92 -23.67 5.31
N ARG A 383 13.45 -23.74 4.06
CA ARG A 383 14.07 -24.56 3.02
C ARG A 383 15.51 -24.11 2.69
N LEU A 384 15.77 -22.81 2.63
CA LEU A 384 17.13 -22.29 2.43
C LEU A 384 18.07 -22.78 3.54
N HIS A 385 17.65 -22.73 4.79
CA HIS A 385 18.44 -23.26 5.91
C HIS A 385 18.63 -24.78 5.82
N GLU A 386 17.56 -25.55 5.59
CA GLU A 386 17.61 -27.02 5.47
C GLU A 386 18.50 -27.51 4.32
N GLN A 387 18.63 -26.72 3.25
CA GLN A 387 19.53 -26.97 2.14
C GLN A 387 21.00 -26.57 2.40
N GLY A 388 21.28 -26.11 3.62
CA GLY A 388 22.65 -25.82 4.07
C GLY A 388 23.22 -24.47 3.66
N HIS A 389 22.37 -23.53 3.21
CA HIS A 389 22.79 -22.15 2.96
C HIS A 389 23.04 -21.40 4.28
N GLU A 390 23.91 -20.40 4.22
CA GLU A 390 24.16 -19.48 5.33
C GLU A 390 23.13 -18.34 5.25
N VAL A 391 22.10 -18.41 6.12
CA VAL A 391 20.98 -17.51 6.06
C VAL A 391 21.06 -16.48 7.18
N HIS A 392 21.07 -15.20 6.82
CA HIS A 392 21.01 -14.06 7.72
C HIS A 392 19.66 -13.38 7.60
N VAL A 393 19.14 -12.87 8.73
CA VAL A 393 17.93 -12.06 8.74
C VAL A 393 18.24 -10.67 9.28
N GLY A 394 17.87 -9.64 8.53
CA GLY A 394 17.98 -8.23 8.90
C GLY A 394 16.60 -7.63 9.17
N TYR A 395 16.23 -7.50 10.45
CA TYR A 395 15.00 -6.83 10.86
C TYR A 395 15.22 -5.33 10.81
N GLN A 396 14.55 -4.66 9.87
CA GLN A 396 14.82 -3.26 9.52
C GLN A 396 14.27 -2.30 10.59
N THR A 397 13.13 -2.63 11.21
CA THR A 397 12.51 -1.82 12.27
C THR A 397 12.26 -2.64 13.53
N SER A 398 12.07 -1.95 14.66
CA SER A 398 11.74 -2.61 15.93
C SER A 398 10.29 -3.17 15.96
N GLY A 399 9.38 -2.67 15.12
CA GLY A 399 7.97 -3.03 15.15
C GLY A 399 7.22 -2.57 16.42
N ASN A 400 7.82 -1.69 17.23
CA ASN A 400 7.31 -1.29 18.56
C ASN A 400 5.89 -0.71 18.51
N ILE A 401 5.52 -0.01 17.45
CA ILE A 401 4.22 0.68 17.31
C ILE A 401 3.06 -0.32 17.24
N ALA A 402 3.32 -1.54 16.78
CA ALA A 402 2.30 -2.57 16.60
C ALA A 402 2.10 -3.48 17.84
N VAL A 403 2.68 -3.15 18.98
CA VAL A 403 2.49 -3.89 20.24
C VAL A 403 1.47 -3.18 21.12
N ALA A 404 0.48 -3.91 21.61
CA ALA A 404 -0.55 -3.40 22.49
C ALA A 404 0.02 -2.90 23.83
N ASP A 405 -0.62 -1.88 24.41
CA ASP A 405 -0.16 -1.24 25.63
C ASP A 405 -0.18 -2.17 26.86
N ASP A 406 -1.18 -3.04 26.92
CA ASP A 406 -1.33 -4.07 27.97
C ASP A 406 -0.26 -5.15 27.88
N GLU A 407 0.18 -5.53 26.68
CA GLU A 407 1.30 -6.44 26.48
C GLU A 407 2.61 -5.84 27.03
N ALA A 408 2.86 -4.55 26.77
CA ALA A 408 4.03 -3.88 27.31
C ALA A 408 4.02 -3.89 28.85
N LEU A 409 2.86 -3.64 29.49
CA LEU A 409 2.73 -3.70 30.94
C LEU A 409 2.88 -5.12 31.48
N ARG A 410 2.31 -6.12 30.81
CA ARG A 410 2.44 -7.53 31.18
C ARG A 410 3.90 -7.98 31.24
N PHE A 411 4.68 -7.64 30.22
CA PHE A 411 6.09 -8.00 30.20
C PHE A 411 6.92 -7.20 31.22
N ALA A 412 6.64 -5.91 31.42
CA ALA A 412 7.32 -5.11 32.44
C ALA A 412 7.03 -5.64 33.87
N SER A 413 5.78 -6.04 34.17
CA SER A 413 5.42 -6.70 35.44
C SER A 413 6.14 -8.05 35.59
N PHE A 414 6.20 -8.86 34.52
CA PHE A 414 6.91 -10.14 34.56
C PHE A 414 8.39 -9.97 34.94
N VAL A 415 9.05 -8.93 34.46
CA VAL A 415 10.46 -8.67 34.84
C VAL A 415 10.57 -8.37 36.33
N CYS A 416 9.64 -7.60 36.92
CA CYS A 416 9.63 -7.33 38.36
C CYS A 416 9.41 -8.63 39.15
N ASP A 417 8.43 -9.43 38.81
CA ASP A 417 8.13 -10.71 39.45
C ASP A 417 9.28 -11.70 39.33
N TYR A 418 9.95 -11.72 38.15
CA TYR A 418 11.15 -12.55 37.93
C TYR A 418 12.30 -12.15 38.83
N ASN A 419 12.60 -10.86 38.90
CA ASN A 419 13.68 -10.35 39.77
C ASN A 419 13.43 -10.68 41.24
N ASP A 420 12.20 -10.45 41.72
CA ASP A 420 11.82 -10.78 43.09
C ASP A 420 11.95 -12.29 43.36
N LYS A 421 11.47 -13.13 42.43
CA LYS A 421 11.52 -14.59 42.60
C LYS A 421 12.94 -15.13 42.69
N PHE A 422 13.88 -14.54 41.93
CA PHE A 422 15.28 -15.01 41.88
C PHE A 422 16.23 -14.18 42.71
N GLY A 423 15.75 -13.23 43.53
CA GLY A 423 16.57 -12.39 44.41
C GLY A 423 17.52 -11.44 43.66
N ILE A 424 17.11 -11.01 42.47
CA ILE A 424 17.83 -10.01 41.66
C ILE A 424 17.40 -8.62 42.11
N GLU A 425 18.33 -7.66 42.18
CA GLU A 425 18.00 -6.27 42.50
C GLU A 425 16.90 -5.75 41.55
N ASN A 426 15.80 -5.19 42.13
CA ASN A 426 14.58 -4.93 41.41
C ASN A 426 14.18 -3.43 41.34
N THR A 427 14.85 -2.55 42.05
CA THR A 427 14.48 -1.14 42.19
C THR A 427 14.31 -0.44 40.83
N GLU A 428 15.24 -0.65 39.91
CA GLU A 428 15.19 0.00 38.60
C GLU A 428 14.09 -0.58 37.71
N ALA A 429 13.88 -1.90 37.73
CA ALA A 429 12.79 -2.56 37.00
C ALA A 429 11.41 -2.07 37.48
N GLU A 430 11.21 -1.97 38.81
CA GLU A 430 9.98 -1.40 39.39
C GLU A 430 9.79 0.07 39.00
N ASN A 431 10.85 0.88 38.96
CA ASN A 431 10.76 2.27 38.55
C ASN A 431 10.33 2.40 37.10
N ILE A 432 10.92 1.59 36.20
CA ILE A 432 10.52 1.52 34.77
C ILE A 432 9.06 1.10 34.64
N TYR A 433 8.67 0.03 35.35
CA TYR A 433 7.26 -0.42 35.35
C TYR A 433 6.28 0.68 35.81
N LYS A 434 6.59 1.33 36.95
CA LYS A 434 5.75 2.41 37.51
C LYS A 434 5.62 3.59 36.54
N LYS A 435 6.72 4.00 35.88
CA LYS A 435 6.72 5.05 34.86
C LYS A 435 5.86 4.66 33.65
N ALA A 436 6.08 3.45 33.10
CA ALA A 436 5.32 2.96 31.98
C ALA A 436 3.82 2.86 32.29
N ALA A 437 3.46 2.28 33.45
CA ALA A 437 2.08 2.14 33.89
C ALA A 437 1.38 3.50 34.07
N ASN A 438 2.07 4.48 34.69
CA ASN A 438 1.52 5.82 34.87
C ASN A 438 1.32 6.53 33.52
N PHE A 439 2.28 6.44 32.61
CA PHE A 439 2.16 7.02 31.26
C PHE A 439 0.99 6.39 30.50
N LEU A 440 0.95 5.06 30.38
CA LEU A 440 -0.07 4.35 29.60
C LEU A 440 -1.48 4.53 30.14
N LYS A 441 -1.64 4.66 31.47
CA LYS A 441 -2.94 4.97 32.11
C LYS A 441 -3.48 6.35 31.72
N ASN A 442 -2.59 7.33 31.49
CA ASN A 442 -2.93 8.72 31.19
C ASN A 442 -2.73 9.09 29.72
N LYS A 443 -2.25 8.15 28.90
CA LYS A 443 -1.95 8.33 27.47
C LYS A 443 -3.15 8.81 26.71
N LYS A 444 -2.98 9.91 25.97
CA LYS A 444 -3.99 10.41 25.04
C LYS A 444 -3.96 9.63 23.74
N SER A 445 -5.10 9.56 23.07
CA SER A 445 -5.16 9.03 21.71
C SER A 445 -4.14 9.74 20.83
N SER A 446 -3.30 9.01 20.10
CA SER A 446 -2.18 9.51 19.25
C SER A 446 -0.94 10.09 19.98
N GLU A 447 -0.86 10.00 21.29
CA GLU A 447 0.37 10.35 22.00
C GLU A 447 1.47 9.33 21.71
N ILE A 448 2.68 9.82 21.39
CA ILE A 448 3.84 8.96 21.12
C ILE A 448 4.29 8.32 22.43
N ASP A 449 4.53 7.02 22.41
CA ASP A 449 5.05 6.29 23.54
C ASP A 449 6.38 6.86 24.04
N THR A 450 6.57 6.87 25.36
CA THR A 450 7.86 7.24 25.96
C THR A 450 8.96 6.29 25.49
N PRO A 451 10.23 6.71 25.56
CA PRO A 451 11.36 5.84 25.19
C PRO A 451 11.31 4.48 25.90
N GLU A 452 10.99 4.45 27.19
CA GLU A 452 10.90 3.23 27.98
C GLU A 452 9.82 2.28 27.44
N VAL A 453 8.62 2.79 27.15
CA VAL A 453 7.52 1.99 26.60
C VAL A 453 7.89 1.47 25.20
N ARG A 454 8.50 2.30 24.36
CA ARG A 454 8.97 1.86 23.03
C ARG A 454 10.02 0.76 23.13
N TYR A 455 10.97 0.88 24.07
CA TYR A 455 11.98 -0.16 24.28
C TYR A 455 11.36 -1.48 24.77
N ILE A 456 10.42 -1.43 25.73
CA ILE A 456 9.70 -2.64 26.17
C ILE A 456 9.01 -3.32 24.98
N LYS A 457 8.24 -2.57 24.20
CA LYS A 457 7.54 -3.07 23.00
C LYS A 457 8.51 -3.63 21.96
N GLY A 458 9.63 -2.94 21.72
CA GLY A 458 10.70 -3.41 20.82
C GLY A 458 11.36 -4.70 21.31
N LEU A 459 11.59 -4.85 22.62
CA LEU A 459 12.16 -6.08 23.20
C LEU A 459 11.22 -7.28 23.04
N ILE A 460 9.89 -7.09 23.16
CA ILE A 460 8.90 -8.13 22.91
C ILE A 460 9.06 -8.63 21.47
N ARG A 461 9.03 -7.73 20.50
CA ARG A 461 9.17 -8.08 19.07
C ARG A 461 10.50 -8.75 18.74
N LYS A 462 11.61 -8.28 19.35
CA LYS A 462 12.92 -8.92 19.20
C LYS A 462 12.95 -10.34 19.76
N GLY A 463 12.31 -10.57 20.90
CA GLY A 463 12.19 -11.91 21.51
C GLY A 463 11.42 -12.87 20.60
N GLU A 464 10.32 -12.42 20.02
CA GLU A 464 9.50 -13.18 19.08
C GLU A 464 10.26 -13.52 17.79
N ALA A 465 10.96 -12.53 17.21
CA ALA A 465 11.80 -12.72 16.02
C ALA A 465 12.92 -13.74 16.25
N ARG A 466 13.62 -13.66 17.41
CA ARG A 466 14.62 -14.68 17.80
C ARG A 466 14.00 -16.06 17.92
N ALA A 467 12.85 -16.17 18.58
CA ALA A 467 12.16 -17.45 18.73
C ALA A 467 11.78 -18.06 17.36
N THR A 468 11.39 -17.25 16.39
CA THR A 468 11.14 -17.67 15.02
C THR A 468 12.41 -18.11 14.31
N CYS A 469 13.48 -17.32 14.37
CA CYS A 469 14.78 -17.67 13.80
C CYS A 469 15.32 -18.97 14.37
N HIS A 470 15.27 -19.16 15.69
CA HIS A 470 15.69 -20.41 16.35
C HIS A 470 14.80 -21.60 15.93
N PHE A 471 13.50 -21.39 15.78
CA PHE A 471 12.59 -22.41 15.27
C PHE A 471 12.95 -22.86 13.84
N VAL A 472 13.41 -21.94 12.99
CA VAL A 472 13.92 -22.26 11.64
C VAL A 472 15.29 -22.93 11.70
N GLY A 473 16.09 -22.67 12.73
CA GLY A 473 17.46 -23.17 12.92
C GLY A 473 18.55 -22.11 12.75
N ILE A 474 18.18 -20.84 12.72
CA ILE A 474 19.13 -19.74 12.54
C ILE A 474 19.75 -19.35 13.89
N PRO A 475 21.11 -19.31 14.03
CA PRO A 475 21.79 -18.92 15.26
C PRO A 475 21.77 -17.38 15.45
N ASP A 476 21.91 -16.94 16.72
CA ASP A 476 21.91 -15.50 17.06
C ASP A 476 22.92 -14.66 16.28
N SER A 477 24.07 -15.25 15.89
CA SER A 477 25.08 -14.55 15.09
C SER A 477 24.63 -14.15 13.68
N GLN A 478 23.54 -14.72 13.20
CA GLN A 478 22.94 -14.46 11.89
C GLN A 478 21.65 -13.65 11.99
N ILE A 479 21.27 -13.20 13.18
CA ILE A 479 20.08 -12.37 13.43
C ILE A 479 20.55 -10.92 13.65
N HIS A 480 20.07 -9.98 12.84
CA HIS A 480 20.48 -8.58 12.86
C HIS A 480 19.27 -7.67 13.08
N PHE A 481 19.26 -6.93 14.18
CA PHE A 481 18.27 -5.89 14.45
C PHE A 481 18.87 -4.54 14.05
N MET A 482 18.34 -3.94 13.00
CA MET A 482 18.91 -2.75 12.36
C MET A 482 18.43 -1.45 13.00
N GLU A 483 17.18 -1.42 13.49
CA GLU A 483 16.57 -0.25 14.15
C GLU A 483 16.73 1.04 13.33
N LEU A 484 16.30 1.01 12.06
CA LEU A 484 16.48 2.12 11.14
C LEU A 484 15.87 3.43 11.69
N PRO A 485 16.64 4.52 11.73
CA PRO A 485 16.24 5.78 12.36
C PRO A 485 14.92 6.38 11.84
N PHE A 486 14.57 6.17 10.58
CA PHE A 486 13.33 6.68 10.02
C PHE A 486 12.08 6.17 10.77
N TYR A 487 12.16 4.96 11.35
CA TYR A 487 11.06 4.31 12.06
C TYR A 487 11.09 4.59 13.58
N GLU A 488 12.28 4.62 14.18
CA GLU A 488 12.46 4.61 15.62
C GLU A 488 12.07 5.93 16.32
N THR A 489 11.42 6.82 15.61
CA THR A 489 10.78 8.03 16.16
C THR A 489 9.58 7.71 17.07
N GLY A 490 8.96 6.54 16.90
CA GLY A 490 7.70 6.15 17.55
C GLY A 490 6.45 6.78 16.94
N ALA A 491 6.59 7.66 15.94
CA ALA A 491 5.45 8.26 15.24
C ALA A 491 4.85 7.28 14.23
N ILE A 492 3.52 7.30 14.08
CA ILE A 492 2.82 6.51 13.06
C ILE A 492 3.25 6.97 11.66
N LYS A 493 3.30 8.29 11.45
CA LYS A 493 3.83 8.88 10.21
C LYS A 493 5.34 8.71 10.17
N LYS A 494 5.83 7.96 9.18
CA LYS A 494 7.26 7.68 9.01
C LYS A 494 7.99 8.86 8.38
N ASN A 495 9.23 9.06 8.80
CA ASN A 495 10.15 9.95 8.11
C ASN A 495 10.53 9.35 6.73
N PRO A 496 10.90 10.17 5.74
CA PRO A 496 11.58 9.66 4.56
C PRO A 496 12.93 9.04 4.93
N ILE A 497 13.46 8.17 4.07
CA ILE A 497 14.79 7.58 4.26
C ILE A 497 15.86 8.67 4.40
N GLY A 498 16.77 8.46 5.34
CA GLY A 498 17.94 9.30 5.57
C GLY A 498 19.24 8.59 5.19
N ILE A 499 20.34 9.35 5.19
CA ILE A 499 21.69 8.80 4.90
C ILE A 499 22.04 7.70 5.90
N ALA A 500 21.67 7.86 7.19
CA ALA A 500 21.95 6.87 8.23
C ALA A 500 21.24 5.53 7.97
N ASP A 501 20.00 5.55 7.49
CA ASP A 501 19.24 4.34 7.16
C ASP A 501 19.93 3.56 6.02
N ILE A 502 20.38 4.27 4.98
CA ILE A 502 21.10 3.70 3.85
C ILE A 502 22.44 3.11 4.31
N GLN A 503 23.20 3.85 5.13
CA GLN A 503 24.51 3.41 5.60
C GLN A 503 24.42 2.12 6.45
N ILE A 504 23.47 2.04 7.40
CA ILE A 504 23.25 0.83 8.20
C ILE A 504 22.94 -0.37 7.31
N THR A 505 22.13 -0.15 6.28
CA THR A 505 21.75 -1.21 5.33
C THR A 505 22.93 -1.62 4.44
N SER A 506 23.71 -0.65 3.93
CA SER A 506 24.91 -0.89 3.15
C SER A 506 25.98 -1.65 3.93
N ASP A 507 26.22 -1.25 5.20
CA ASP A 507 27.19 -1.91 6.08
C ASP A 507 26.83 -3.38 6.34
N LEU A 508 25.55 -3.69 6.53
CA LEU A 508 25.10 -5.07 6.71
C LEU A 508 25.31 -5.90 5.43
N ILE A 509 24.95 -5.36 4.27
CA ILE A 509 25.16 -6.03 2.97
C ILE A 509 26.66 -6.24 2.73
N GLU A 510 27.51 -5.24 2.99
CA GLU A 510 28.95 -5.33 2.79
C GLU A 510 29.61 -6.33 3.76
N LYS A 511 29.13 -6.41 5.01
CA LYS A 511 29.58 -7.37 6.01
C LYS A 511 29.30 -8.82 5.59
N ILE A 512 28.11 -9.10 5.08
CA ILE A 512 27.65 -10.47 4.73
C ILE A 512 28.13 -10.84 3.32
N LYS A 513 28.16 -9.90 2.38
CA LYS A 513 28.42 -10.12 0.95
C LYS A 513 27.52 -11.21 0.39
N PRO A 514 26.19 -11.03 0.43
CA PRO A 514 25.24 -12.07 0.05
C PRO A 514 25.29 -12.39 -1.43
N HIS A 515 24.97 -13.65 -1.78
CA HIS A 515 24.69 -14.08 -3.15
C HIS A 515 23.22 -13.88 -3.51
N GLN A 516 22.35 -13.86 -2.48
CA GLN A 516 20.93 -13.59 -2.63
C GLN A 516 20.46 -12.65 -1.52
N ILE A 517 19.72 -11.63 -1.91
CA ILE A 517 18.98 -10.75 -1.00
C ILE A 517 17.50 -11.01 -1.25
N TYR A 518 16.73 -11.17 -0.17
CA TYR A 518 15.27 -11.17 -0.22
C TYR A 518 14.76 -9.91 0.49
N ALA A 519 13.84 -9.18 -0.14
CA ALA A 519 13.26 -7.96 0.41
C ALA A 519 11.75 -7.90 0.18
N ALA A 520 11.04 -7.19 1.03
CA ALA A 520 9.58 -7.07 0.92
C ALA A 520 9.18 -6.19 -0.27
N GLY A 521 8.55 -6.79 -1.28
CA GLY A 521 7.88 -6.13 -2.40
C GLY A 521 6.39 -5.90 -2.16
N ASP A 522 5.90 -6.20 -0.96
CA ASP A 522 4.53 -5.99 -0.52
C ASP A 522 4.37 -4.56 0.01
N LEU A 523 3.90 -3.66 -0.85
CA LEU A 523 3.85 -2.22 -0.60
C LEU A 523 2.46 -1.71 -0.20
N ALA A 524 1.53 -2.63 0.10
CA ALA A 524 0.17 -2.32 0.48
C ALA A 524 -0.03 -2.21 2.00
N ASP A 525 1.05 -2.23 2.77
CA ASP A 525 1.00 -2.02 4.21
C ASP A 525 0.38 -0.65 4.54
N PRO A 526 -0.54 -0.58 5.53
CA PRO A 526 -1.29 0.64 5.83
C PRO A 526 -0.44 1.84 6.24
N HIS A 527 0.78 1.58 6.72
CA HIS A 527 1.68 2.58 7.30
C HIS A 527 2.75 3.07 6.36
N GLY A 528 2.91 2.45 5.19
CA GLY A 528 3.96 2.74 4.22
C GLY A 528 5.37 2.37 4.70
N THR A 529 5.51 1.57 5.77
CA THR A 529 6.80 1.13 6.31
C THR A 529 7.55 0.25 5.31
N HIS A 530 6.84 -0.71 4.67
CA HIS A 530 7.43 -1.60 3.68
C HIS A 530 8.06 -0.84 2.52
N ARG A 531 7.39 0.22 2.03
CA ARG A 531 7.94 1.06 0.96
C ARG A 531 9.25 1.73 1.37
N VAL A 532 9.28 2.37 2.54
CA VAL A 532 10.50 3.05 3.03
C VAL A 532 11.62 2.04 3.25
N CYS A 533 11.32 0.86 3.80
CA CYS A 533 12.27 -0.24 3.97
C CYS A 533 12.83 -0.71 2.63
N LEU A 534 11.99 -0.91 1.61
CA LEU A 534 12.41 -1.33 0.29
C LEU A 534 13.25 -0.26 -0.40
N ASP A 535 12.85 1.02 -0.31
CA ASP A 535 13.61 2.15 -0.87
C ASP A 535 15.01 2.21 -0.26
N THR A 536 15.16 1.91 1.04
CA THR A 536 16.45 1.83 1.73
C THR A 536 17.32 0.70 1.16
N VAL A 537 16.74 -0.49 0.95
CA VAL A 537 17.44 -1.63 0.31
C VAL A 537 17.86 -1.27 -1.11
N PHE A 538 16.98 -0.66 -1.89
CA PHE A 538 17.29 -0.25 -3.27
C PHE A 538 18.41 0.80 -3.35
N ALA A 539 18.40 1.77 -2.43
CA ALA A 539 19.45 2.77 -2.34
C ALA A 539 20.80 2.13 -1.97
N ALA A 540 20.84 1.27 -0.96
CA ALA A 540 22.04 0.56 -0.53
C ALA A 540 22.61 -0.36 -1.63
N VAL A 541 21.76 -1.13 -2.31
CA VAL A 541 22.18 -2.01 -3.41
C VAL A 541 22.73 -1.20 -4.58
N LYS A 542 22.10 -0.07 -4.94
CA LYS A 542 22.61 0.83 -6.00
C LYS A 542 23.97 1.43 -5.65
N GLU A 543 24.17 1.84 -4.39
CA GLU A 543 25.44 2.35 -3.89
C GLU A 543 26.54 1.29 -3.96
N LEU A 544 26.23 0.05 -3.56
CA LEU A 544 27.15 -1.06 -3.54
C LEU A 544 27.36 -1.73 -4.90
N LYS A 545 26.58 -1.41 -5.92
CA LYS A 545 26.67 -2.00 -7.26
C LYS A 545 28.09 -2.05 -7.85
N PRO A 546 28.99 -1.05 -7.66
CA PRO A 546 30.36 -1.12 -8.16
C PRO A 546 31.24 -2.16 -7.44
N LYS A 547 30.82 -2.69 -6.29
CA LYS A 547 31.59 -3.69 -5.53
C LYS A 547 31.55 -5.05 -6.22
N LYS A 548 32.70 -5.71 -6.35
CA LYS A 548 32.84 -6.99 -7.09
C LYS A 548 31.87 -8.08 -6.63
N PHE A 549 31.57 -8.18 -5.32
CA PHE A 549 30.66 -9.21 -4.80
C PHE A 549 29.20 -9.00 -5.24
N MET A 550 28.82 -7.77 -5.63
CA MET A 550 27.47 -7.48 -6.13
C MET A 550 27.21 -8.02 -7.53
N ASN A 551 28.25 -8.31 -8.32
CA ASN A 551 28.09 -8.91 -9.65
C ASN A 551 27.37 -10.26 -9.60
N ASP A 552 27.53 -10.99 -8.50
CA ASP A 552 26.93 -12.31 -8.25
C ASP A 552 25.74 -12.25 -7.29
N CYS A 553 25.33 -11.07 -6.86
CA CYS A 553 24.21 -10.90 -5.95
C CYS A 553 22.88 -10.75 -6.71
N TRP A 554 21.89 -11.54 -6.35
CA TRP A 554 20.55 -11.44 -6.90
C TRP A 554 19.59 -10.93 -5.85
N VAL A 555 18.70 -10.01 -6.23
CA VAL A 555 17.69 -9.45 -5.34
C VAL A 555 16.32 -9.99 -5.73
N TRP A 556 15.68 -10.68 -4.78
CA TRP A 556 14.34 -11.24 -4.90
C TRP A 556 13.37 -10.44 -4.04
N LEU A 557 12.23 -10.08 -4.61
CA LEU A 557 11.15 -9.42 -3.91
C LEU A 557 10.07 -10.44 -3.56
N TYR A 558 9.72 -10.50 -2.29
CA TYR A 558 8.63 -11.34 -1.80
C TYR A 558 7.38 -10.52 -1.47
N ARG A 559 6.21 -11.15 -1.53
CA ARG A 559 4.91 -10.65 -1.05
C ARG A 559 4.25 -11.71 -0.17
N GLY A 560 3.05 -11.49 0.33
CA GLY A 560 2.25 -12.49 1.04
C GLY A 560 1.58 -12.01 2.31
N ALA A 561 2.02 -10.90 2.91
CA ALA A 561 1.37 -10.33 4.09
C ALA A 561 0.10 -9.54 3.70
N TRP A 562 0.19 -8.66 2.72
CA TRP A 562 -0.90 -7.78 2.29
C TRP A 562 -1.39 -8.09 0.87
N GLN A 563 -0.49 -8.42 -0.03
CA GLN A 563 -0.73 -8.70 -1.45
C GLN A 563 0.06 -9.92 -1.90
N GLU A 564 -0.23 -10.42 -3.12
CA GLU A 564 0.59 -11.40 -3.81
C GLU A 564 0.91 -10.93 -5.24
N TRP A 565 1.92 -11.54 -5.86
CA TRP A 565 2.32 -11.25 -7.23
C TRP A 565 1.29 -11.78 -8.23
N GLY A 566 1.07 -11.03 -9.31
CA GLY A 566 0.33 -11.55 -10.46
C GLY A 566 1.02 -12.77 -11.05
N ILE A 567 0.27 -13.78 -11.47
CA ILE A 567 0.83 -15.02 -12.03
C ILE A 567 1.75 -14.78 -13.24
N ASP A 568 1.52 -13.72 -13.98
CA ASP A 568 2.33 -13.27 -15.12
C ASP A 568 3.65 -12.62 -14.71
N GLU A 569 3.75 -12.11 -13.46
CA GLU A 569 4.94 -11.47 -12.91
C GLU A 569 5.92 -12.45 -12.26
N ILE A 570 5.43 -13.59 -11.77
CA ILE A 570 6.21 -14.55 -10.97
C ILE A 570 7.40 -15.07 -11.76
N GLU A 571 8.61 -14.84 -11.24
CA GLU A 571 9.86 -15.36 -11.83
C GLU A 571 10.40 -16.58 -11.08
N MET A 572 10.06 -16.74 -9.77
CA MET A 572 10.37 -17.93 -8.98
C MET A 572 9.16 -18.30 -8.10
N ALA A 573 8.74 -19.56 -8.17
CA ALA A 573 7.67 -20.14 -7.37
C ALA A 573 8.20 -21.34 -6.58
N VAL A 574 8.10 -21.28 -5.26
CA VAL A 574 8.59 -22.32 -4.35
C VAL A 574 7.42 -23.11 -3.79
N PRO A 575 7.19 -24.36 -4.26
CA PRO A 575 6.05 -25.16 -3.83
C PRO A 575 6.23 -25.69 -2.42
N MET A 576 5.14 -25.80 -1.68
CA MET A 576 5.07 -26.33 -0.33
C MET A 576 4.09 -27.50 -0.27
N GLY A 577 4.47 -28.55 0.49
CA GLY A 577 3.56 -29.60 0.90
C GLY A 577 2.78 -29.21 2.17
N PRO A 578 1.75 -30.01 2.57
CA PRO A 578 0.91 -29.71 3.74
C PRO A 578 1.70 -29.53 5.03
N ASP A 579 2.72 -30.36 5.28
CA ASP A 579 3.55 -30.25 6.47
C ASP A 579 4.37 -28.96 6.50
N GLN A 580 4.85 -28.50 5.34
CA GLN A 580 5.60 -27.24 5.25
C GLN A 580 4.70 -26.02 5.49
N VAL A 581 3.45 -26.05 5.04
CA VAL A 581 2.45 -25.02 5.36
C VAL A 581 2.19 -24.98 6.87
N LEU A 582 2.07 -26.16 7.52
CA LEU A 582 1.90 -26.23 8.97
C LEU A 582 3.12 -25.72 9.72
N GLU A 583 4.33 -26.04 9.27
CA GLU A 583 5.58 -25.54 9.86
C GLU A 583 5.70 -24.02 9.74
N LYS A 584 5.37 -23.45 8.58
CA LYS A 584 5.27 -22.00 8.40
C LYS A 584 4.31 -21.38 9.41
N ARG A 585 3.11 -21.94 9.58
CA ARG A 585 2.12 -21.48 10.57
C ARG A 585 2.68 -21.51 11.99
N LYS A 586 3.37 -22.58 12.39
CA LYS A 586 4.02 -22.68 13.71
C LYS A 586 5.08 -21.58 13.91
N GLY A 587 5.81 -21.21 12.86
CA GLY A 587 6.75 -20.09 12.87
C GLY A 587 6.04 -18.75 13.09
N ILE A 588 4.96 -18.49 12.34
CA ILE A 588 4.13 -17.28 12.50
C ILE A 588 3.59 -17.18 13.93
N PHE A 589 3.18 -18.31 14.54
CA PHE A 589 2.67 -18.34 15.91
C PHE A 589 3.70 -18.04 17.00
N LYS A 590 4.98 -17.85 16.67
CA LYS A 590 5.96 -17.31 17.62
C LYS A 590 5.76 -15.81 17.87
N HIS A 591 5.11 -15.11 16.95
CA HIS A 591 4.80 -13.68 17.06
C HIS A 591 3.47 -13.49 17.79
N GLN A 592 3.47 -13.75 19.11
CA GLN A 592 2.27 -13.73 19.94
C GLN A 592 1.65 -12.33 20.06
N SER A 593 2.49 -11.27 20.10
CA SER A 593 2.02 -9.89 20.15
C SER A 593 1.23 -9.45 18.92
N GLN A 594 1.26 -10.25 17.84
CA GLN A 594 0.56 -9.98 16.58
C GLN A 594 -0.67 -10.90 16.37
N LYS A 595 -1.08 -11.64 17.40
CA LYS A 595 -2.29 -12.48 17.40
C LYS A 595 -3.41 -11.79 18.15
N ASP A 596 -4.66 -12.13 17.81
CA ASP A 596 -5.89 -11.83 18.56
C ASP A 596 -6.20 -10.35 18.88
N GLY A 597 -5.36 -9.41 18.50
CA GLY A 597 -5.52 -7.98 18.82
C GLY A 597 -4.65 -7.10 17.94
N ILE A 598 -4.66 -7.36 16.64
CA ILE A 598 -3.84 -6.61 15.68
C ILE A 598 -4.19 -5.12 15.76
N VAL A 599 -3.24 -4.30 16.21
CA VAL A 599 -3.38 -2.84 16.29
C VAL A 599 -3.67 -2.25 14.91
N PHE A 600 -3.24 -2.92 13.85
CA PHE A 600 -3.39 -2.47 12.47
C PHE A 600 -3.93 -3.59 11.56
N GLN A 601 -5.23 -3.78 11.58
CA GLN A 601 -5.90 -4.89 10.87
C GLN A 601 -5.99 -4.69 9.35
N GLY A 602 -5.96 -3.44 8.86
CA GLY A 602 -6.29 -3.15 7.46
C GLY A 602 -7.76 -3.51 7.14
N ALA A 603 -8.07 -3.68 5.86
CA ALA A 603 -9.44 -4.02 5.40
C ALA A 603 -9.79 -5.52 5.57
N ASP A 604 -8.82 -6.37 5.85
CA ASP A 604 -9.00 -7.83 6.01
C ASP A 604 -9.02 -8.20 7.49
N SER A 605 -10.14 -8.74 7.98
CA SER A 605 -10.33 -9.09 9.39
C SER A 605 -9.70 -10.44 9.79
N ARG A 606 -9.17 -11.21 8.82
CA ARG A 606 -8.50 -12.48 9.12
C ARG A 606 -7.14 -12.24 9.76
N GLU A 607 -6.64 -13.17 10.54
CA GLU A 607 -5.28 -13.14 11.06
C GLU A 607 -4.22 -13.27 9.95
N PHE A 608 -3.01 -12.76 10.18
CA PHE A 608 -1.93 -12.79 9.18
C PHE A 608 -1.61 -14.19 8.66
N TRP A 609 -1.62 -15.21 9.52
CA TRP A 609 -1.36 -16.57 9.07
C TRP A 609 -2.43 -17.10 8.10
N GLN A 610 -3.71 -16.74 8.31
CA GLN A 610 -4.80 -17.11 7.42
C GLN A 610 -4.64 -16.43 6.06
N ARG A 611 -4.36 -15.12 6.08
CA ARG A 611 -4.12 -14.34 4.85
C ARG A 611 -2.97 -14.91 4.04
N ALA A 612 -1.83 -15.20 4.69
CA ALA A 612 -0.64 -15.75 4.05
C ALA A 612 -0.90 -17.14 3.45
N GLU A 613 -1.56 -18.04 4.20
CA GLU A 613 -1.91 -19.37 3.70
C GLU A 613 -2.87 -19.31 2.50
N ASP A 614 -3.90 -18.48 2.58
CA ASP A 614 -4.88 -18.37 1.50
C ASP A 614 -4.23 -17.84 0.22
N ARG A 615 -3.35 -16.81 0.31
CA ARG A 615 -2.59 -16.32 -0.85
C ARG A 615 -1.67 -17.39 -1.43
N ASN A 616 -0.92 -18.10 -0.59
CA ASN A 616 -0.05 -19.17 -1.07
C ASN A 616 -0.83 -20.32 -1.71
N LYS A 617 -2.04 -20.66 -1.19
CA LYS A 617 -2.95 -21.64 -1.80
C LYS A 617 -3.53 -21.13 -3.12
N GLU A 618 -3.91 -19.87 -3.18
CA GLU A 618 -4.41 -19.22 -4.40
C GLU A 618 -3.35 -19.23 -5.50
N THR A 619 -2.10 -18.89 -5.17
CA THR A 619 -0.97 -18.99 -6.11
C THR A 619 -0.82 -20.40 -6.65
N ALA A 620 -0.83 -21.43 -5.79
CA ALA A 620 -0.78 -22.82 -6.20
C ALA A 620 -1.97 -23.20 -7.08
N GLY A 621 -3.17 -22.71 -6.75
CA GLY A 621 -4.40 -22.90 -7.53
C GLY A 621 -4.32 -22.31 -8.95
N PHE A 622 -3.66 -21.17 -9.14
CA PHE A 622 -3.42 -20.63 -10.49
C PHE A 622 -2.53 -21.55 -11.32
N TYR A 623 -1.44 -22.09 -10.76
CA TYR A 623 -0.57 -23.03 -11.46
C TYR A 623 -1.34 -24.30 -11.86
N ASP A 624 -2.17 -24.85 -10.97
CA ASP A 624 -3.02 -26.01 -11.23
C ASP A 624 -4.04 -25.72 -12.36
N ALA A 625 -4.75 -24.59 -12.28
CA ALA A 625 -5.72 -24.16 -13.30
C ALA A 625 -5.08 -23.96 -14.69
N LEU A 626 -3.80 -23.58 -14.73
CA LEU A 626 -3.02 -23.40 -15.95
C LEU A 626 -2.48 -24.71 -16.52
N GLY A 627 -2.70 -25.85 -15.85
CA GLY A 627 -2.33 -27.20 -16.30
C GLY A 627 -0.97 -27.68 -15.80
N LEU A 628 -0.42 -27.07 -14.76
CA LEU A 628 0.80 -27.54 -14.10
C LEU A 628 0.45 -28.46 -12.92
N ALA A 629 1.47 -28.91 -12.17
CA ALA A 629 1.27 -29.82 -11.07
C ALA A 629 0.54 -29.17 -9.89
N HIS A 630 -0.33 -29.93 -9.24
CA HIS A 630 -1.04 -29.52 -8.03
C HIS A 630 -0.10 -29.49 -6.83
N TYR A 631 -0.08 -28.38 -6.10
CA TYR A 631 0.66 -28.19 -4.86
C TYR A 631 -0.27 -27.67 -3.75
N ALA A 632 0.07 -27.94 -2.48
CA ALA A 632 -0.75 -27.46 -1.37
C ALA A 632 -0.71 -25.93 -1.23
N ALA A 633 0.44 -25.33 -1.51
CA ALA A 633 0.67 -23.88 -1.50
C ALA A 633 1.96 -23.54 -2.26
N MET A 634 2.12 -22.29 -2.65
CA MET A 634 3.34 -21.76 -3.27
C MET A 634 3.67 -20.38 -2.74
N GLU A 635 4.95 -20.12 -2.46
CA GLU A 635 5.51 -18.79 -2.24
C GLU A 635 6.09 -18.26 -3.54
N ALA A 636 5.85 -16.99 -3.85
CA ALA A 636 6.19 -16.39 -5.13
C ALA A 636 7.15 -15.21 -5.00
N PHE A 637 8.05 -15.10 -5.97
CA PHE A 637 9.11 -14.10 -5.98
C PHE A 637 9.29 -13.49 -7.36
N VAL A 638 9.60 -12.19 -7.37
CA VAL A 638 9.97 -11.42 -8.55
C VAL A 638 11.40 -10.93 -8.37
N ARG A 639 12.20 -10.98 -9.41
CA ARG A 639 13.58 -10.54 -9.37
C ARG A 639 13.69 -9.04 -9.66
N TRP A 640 14.32 -8.29 -8.78
CA TRP A 640 14.70 -6.92 -9.07
C TRP A 640 16.09 -6.88 -9.73
N LYS A 641 16.15 -6.32 -10.94
CA LYS A 641 17.37 -6.14 -11.75
C LYS A 641 17.82 -4.67 -11.59
N TYR A 642 18.98 -4.45 -10.97
CA TYR A 642 19.54 -3.13 -10.64
C TYR A 642 20.78 -2.75 -11.47
#